data_c7123c0106d9e8638a84eec35b53765e
#
_entry.id   c7123c0106d9e8638a84eec35b53765e
#
_cell.length_a   1.000
_cell.length_b   1.000
_cell.length_c   1.000
_cell.angle_alpha   90.00
_cell.angle_beta   90.00
_cell.angle_gamma   90.00
#
_symmetry.space_group_name_H-M   'P 1'
#
loop_
_entity.id
_entity.type
_entity.pdbx_description
1 polymer ?
#
loop_
_entity_poly.entity_id
_entity_poly.type
_entity_poly.pdbx_seq_one_letter_code
_entity_poly.pdbx_strand_id
1 'polypeptide(L)'
;MLSTNLLDIEKDPYSEDRQLAATTETAKIMNGFNNSGLFSNHYLENMIQKVPEWDDDAHLRETFSEIKEIFERKGKNFERYVEADLEHNLIRPVFDKLGHHYGVQESVHHDPLKPDYAFFPDKTTLDEAYSHKKDSDGFYKKAVVVGDAKAWNVALDKSRQGKALRDMANPSYQIDNYLRATPAKWAILTNGRMWRLYHEDTSVKMDCYYEVNLPELINRIDESGDINLFKYFYLFFRLEAFPQVPLGSSFLDRVREESAAYAQKVGNDLQENVYKAMKVLAEGFYAEQSNSLSHALEDIRDVQDNSMRLLYRMLFIFYAESRKLLNTDNKHYQEMSLRKLKEEISEKMDQGETMLAVRSTYWEGLKDLFRLINDGSEAFGYPKEEFYIPAYDGGLFDPSKNTFLTQKKIGNSYLAEAIDLLARSPGEGKMVFVDYSSLDIRHLGSIYEGILEYKLHLADEPMVAVKEKGKEVWLPAGEAGKKFSDSVEAGGLYLVTDKGERKATGSFYTPEYIVKYIVKNTIGPMIDPMMEEAIWSEELRKDLLKKLLSLKVLDPAMGSGHFLVEATDYIAREIIHAKEIARHEELESEDVAENDIHWARREVVRNCIYGVDLNPMAVELAKLSLWLTTVASNKPLSFLDHHLRCGNSLIGAELEKLATLPGGEKEQTPLWSFGLKSHTEGLLKRYSLMAALPDDTLQMVKWKEDQF
;
A
#
# COMPACT_ATOMS: atom_id res chain seq x y z
N MET A 1 -4.75 25.31 -61.23
CA MET A 1 -4.78 23.86 -61.56
C MET A 1 -4.24 23.10 -60.41
N LEU A 2 -5.05 22.16 -59.95
CA LEU A 2 -4.81 21.06 -59.02
C LEU A 2 -4.72 21.41 -57.54
N SER A 3 -5.86 21.24 -56.98
CA SER A 3 -6.28 20.85 -55.64
C SER A 3 -5.58 19.56 -55.16
N THR A 4 -5.17 19.57 -53.90
CA THR A 4 -5.09 18.35 -53.13
C THR A 4 -5.65 18.63 -51.74
N ASN A 5 -6.81 18.07 -51.47
CA ASN A 5 -7.41 17.94 -50.15
C ASN A 5 -6.51 17.09 -49.26
N LEU A 6 -6.07 17.60 -48.16
CA LEU A 6 -5.64 16.86 -47.01
C LEU A 6 -6.81 16.86 -46.01
N LEU A 7 -7.45 15.73 -45.91
CA LEU A 7 -8.33 15.40 -44.79
C LEU A 7 -7.47 15.33 -43.52
N ASP A 8 -7.57 16.36 -42.72
CA ASP A 8 -7.14 16.33 -41.32
C ASP A 8 -8.05 15.32 -40.58
N ILE A 9 -7.53 14.14 -40.37
CA ILE A 9 -8.09 13.21 -39.40
C ILE A 9 -7.70 13.78 -38.04
N GLU A 10 -8.63 14.45 -37.38
CA GLU A 10 -8.53 14.74 -35.94
C GLU A 10 -8.28 13.41 -35.24
N LYS A 11 -7.06 13.21 -34.78
CA LYS A 11 -6.74 12.13 -33.85
C LYS A 11 -7.48 12.43 -32.55
N ASP A 12 -8.37 11.52 -32.16
CA ASP A 12 -9.02 11.52 -30.86
C ASP A 12 -7.93 11.51 -29.78
N PRO A 13 -7.77 12.59 -28.97
CA PRO A 13 -6.74 12.66 -27.93
C PRO A 13 -6.90 11.59 -26.84
N TYR A 14 -8.03 10.88 -26.80
CA TYR A 14 -8.31 9.79 -25.85
C TYR A 14 -7.99 8.39 -26.41
N SER A 15 -7.58 8.26 -27.66
CA SER A 15 -7.25 6.95 -28.25
C SER A 15 -5.93 6.39 -27.74
N GLU A 16 -4.97 7.24 -27.38
CA GLU A 16 -3.66 6.85 -26.86
C GLU A 16 -3.75 6.44 -25.37
N ASP A 17 -4.58 7.13 -24.59
CA ASP A 17 -4.84 6.74 -23.17
C ASP A 17 -5.59 5.40 -23.09
N ARG A 18 -6.45 5.08 -24.06
CA ARG A 18 -7.11 3.76 -24.16
C ARG A 18 -6.14 2.64 -24.52
N GLN A 19 -5.14 2.90 -25.35
CA GLN A 19 -4.11 1.91 -25.67
C GLN A 19 -3.12 1.73 -24.52
N LEU A 20 -2.76 2.79 -23.79
CA LEU A 20 -1.91 2.69 -22.62
C LEU A 20 -2.60 1.97 -21.45
N ALA A 21 -3.89 2.24 -21.22
CA ALA A 21 -4.71 1.53 -20.26
C ALA A 21 -4.87 0.04 -20.62
N ALA A 22 -5.07 -0.27 -21.91
CA ALA A 22 -5.18 -1.65 -22.38
C ALA A 22 -3.87 -2.44 -22.26
N THR A 23 -2.71 -1.81 -22.50
CA THR A 23 -1.40 -2.46 -22.34
C THR A 23 -1.02 -2.67 -20.87
N THR A 24 -1.47 -1.79 -19.98
CA THR A 24 -1.26 -1.95 -18.52
C THR A 24 -2.18 -3.03 -17.92
N GLU A 25 -3.38 -3.22 -18.48
CA GLU A 25 -4.29 -4.29 -18.05
C GLU A 25 -3.81 -5.69 -18.51
N THR A 26 -3.21 -5.81 -19.70
CA THR A 26 -2.76 -7.11 -20.24
C THR A 26 -1.61 -7.74 -19.48
N ALA A 27 -0.74 -6.95 -18.86
CA ALA A 27 0.39 -7.47 -18.08
C ALA A 27 0.01 -7.94 -16.65
N LYS A 28 -1.18 -7.58 -16.17
CA LYS A 28 -1.63 -7.87 -14.79
C LYS A 28 -2.02 -9.33 -14.54
N ILE A 29 -2.20 -10.17 -15.56
CA ILE A 29 -2.87 -11.48 -15.38
C ILE A 29 -1.98 -12.64 -15.82
N MET A 30 -0.75 -12.74 -15.34
CA MET A 30 0.05 -13.94 -15.66
C MET A 30 -0.59 -15.24 -15.12
N ASN A 31 -1.33 -15.22 -14.01
CA ASN A 31 -1.94 -16.40 -13.38
C ASN A 31 -3.48 -16.46 -13.46
N GLY A 32 -4.15 -15.64 -14.28
CA GLY A 32 -5.61 -15.63 -14.41
C GLY A 32 -6.35 -14.80 -13.35
N PHE A 33 -5.66 -14.18 -12.39
CA PHE A 33 -6.25 -13.32 -11.35
C PHE A 33 -5.38 -12.09 -11.06
N ASN A 34 -5.98 -11.09 -10.46
CA ASN A 34 -5.32 -9.94 -9.87
C ASN A 34 -5.68 -9.89 -8.38
N ASN A 35 -4.67 -9.90 -7.52
CA ASN A 35 -4.87 -9.82 -6.07
C ASN A 35 -4.30 -8.51 -5.54
N SER A 36 -5.17 -7.62 -5.10
CA SER A 36 -4.81 -6.34 -4.51
C SER A 36 -4.78 -6.42 -2.98
N GLY A 37 -4.04 -7.38 -2.45
CA GLY A 37 -3.77 -7.51 -1.02
C GLY A 37 -4.87 -8.16 -0.18
N LEU A 38 -5.90 -8.76 -0.78
CA LEU A 38 -6.92 -9.50 -0.02
C LEU A 38 -6.38 -10.83 0.50
N PHE A 39 -5.54 -11.49 -0.28
CA PHE A 39 -4.84 -12.73 0.03
C PHE A 39 -3.33 -12.57 -0.14
N SER A 40 -2.53 -13.58 0.27
CA SER A 40 -1.12 -13.67 -0.09
C SER A 40 -0.97 -14.19 -1.52
N ASN A 41 -0.17 -13.52 -2.36
CA ASN A 41 0.13 -14.02 -3.70
C ASN A 41 0.86 -15.36 -3.64
N HIS A 42 1.79 -15.52 -2.71
CA HIS A 42 2.48 -16.81 -2.51
C HIS A 42 1.49 -17.93 -2.18
N TYR A 43 0.49 -17.65 -1.34
CA TYR A 43 -0.55 -18.62 -1.02
C TYR A 43 -1.34 -19.01 -2.27
N LEU A 44 -1.81 -18.04 -3.04
CA LEU A 44 -2.57 -18.25 -4.27
C LEU A 44 -1.77 -18.99 -5.34
N GLU A 45 -0.47 -18.76 -5.45
CA GLU A 45 0.37 -19.35 -6.49
C GLU A 45 0.94 -20.73 -6.12
N ASN A 46 1.19 -20.99 -4.84
CA ASN A 46 1.96 -22.15 -4.41
C ASN A 46 1.23 -23.07 -3.40
N MET A 47 0.31 -22.52 -2.59
CA MET A 47 -0.33 -23.25 -1.51
C MET A 47 -1.76 -23.67 -1.84
N ILE A 48 -2.50 -22.82 -2.58
CA ILE A 48 -3.88 -23.10 -2.98
C ILE A 48 -4.02 -24.42 -3.76
N GLN A 49 -2.99 -24.79 -4.51
CA GLN A 49 -2.97 -26.04 -5.29
C GLN A 49 -2.86 -27.29 -4.42
N LYS A 50 -2.59 -27.15 -3.12
CA LYS A 50 -2.47 -28.25 -2.15
C LYS A 50 -3.73 -28.46 -1.31
N VAL A 51 -4.74 -27.59 -1.44
CA VAL A 51 -5.99 -27.74 -0.69
C VAL A 51 -6.90 -28.78 -1.35
N PRO A 52 -7.69 -29.55 -0.58
CA PRO A 52 -8.55 -30.59 -1.13
C PRO A 52 -9.54 -30.10 -2.20
N GLU A 53 -10.02 -28.87 -2.08
CA GLU A 53 -10.93 -28.26 -3.04
C GLU A 53 -10.30 -28.01 -4.40
N TRP A 54 -8.96 -27.97 -4.48
CA TRP A 54 -8.26 -27.81 -5.77
C TRP A 54 -8.38 -29.05 -6.65
N ASP A 55 -8.51 -30.22 -6.05
CA ASP A 55 -8.66 -31.48 -6.76
C ASP A 55 -10.13 -31.84 -7.08
N ASP A 56 -11.08 -30.99 -6.65
CA ASP A 56 -12.51 -31.16 -6.94
C ASP A 56 -12.86 -30.66 -8.35
N ASP A 57 -12.69 -31.52 -9.32
CA ASP A 57 -12.97 -31.25 -10.74
C ASP A 57 -14.36 -31.70 -11.22
N ALA A 58 -15.22 -32.18 -10.31
CA ALA A 58 -16.46 -32.86 -10.67
C ALA A 58 -17.38 -32.03 -11.62
N HIS A 59 -17.47 -30.71 -11.37
CA HIS A 59 -18.29 -29.80 -12.18
C HIS A 59 -17.48 -28.74 -12.91
N LEU A 60 -16.16 -28.69 -12.75
CA LEU A 60 -15.29 -27.63 -13.26
C LEU A 60 -15.43 -27.46 -14.79
N ARG A 61 -15.32 -28.56 -15.55
CA ARG A 61 -15.36 -28.55 -17.02
C ARG A 61 -16.74 -28.20 -17.56
N GLU A 62 -17.79 -28.70 -16.93
CA GLU A 62 -19.17 -28.43 -17.29
C GLU A 62 -19.46 -26.93 -17.09
N THR A 63 -19.19 -26.40 -15.89
CA THR A 63 -19.39 -24.97 -15.57
C THR A 63 -18.58 -24.08 -16.49
N PHE A 64 -17.31 -24.43 -16.77
CA PHE A 64 -16.50 -23.66 -17.74
C PHE A 64 -17.15 -23.60 -19.11
N SER A 65 -17.59 -24.77 -19.64
CA SER A 65 -18.19 -24.85 -20.96
C SER A 65 -19.49 -24.04 -21.05
N GLU A 66 -20.33 -24.10 -20.01
CA GLU A 66 -21.59 -23.38 -19.95
C GLU A 66 -21.38 -21.86 -19.85
N ILE A 67 -20.42 -21.40 -19.03
CA ILE A 67 -20.08 -19.97 -18.93
C ILE A 67 -19.49 -19.48 -20.25
N LYS A 68 -18.58 -20.24 -20.85
CA LYS A 68 -17.99 -19.90 -22.16
C LYS A 68 -19.07 -19.76 -23.23
N GLU A 69 -20.06 -20.66 -23.27
CA GLU A 69 -21.17 -20.59 -24.21
C GLU A 69 -21.98 -19.28 -24.06
N ILE A 70 -22.17 -18.74 -22.86
CA ILE A 70 -22.82 -17.44 -22.63
C ILE A 70 -22.05 -16.35 -23.35
N PHE A 71 -20.70 -16.33 -23.22
CA PHE A 71 -19.84 -15.35 -23.87
C PHE A 71 -19.84 -15.50 -25.39
N GLU A 72 -19.81 -16.72 -25.94
CA GLU A 72 -19.82 -16.97 -27.37
C GLU A 72 -21.12 -16.52 -28.01
N ARG A 73 -22.28 -16.76 -27.37
CA ARG A 73 -23.59 -16.40 -27.89
C ARG A 73 -23.89 -14.91 -27.85
N LYS A 74 -23.50 -14.20 -26.82
CA LYS A 74 -23.96 -12.84 -26.51
C LYS A 74 -22.83 -11.80 -26.39
N GLY A 75 -21.56 -12.21 -26.30
CA GLY A 75 -20.40 -11.35 -25.96
C GLY A 75 -20.28 -10.09 -26.82
N LYS A 76 -20.60 -10.15 -28.09
CA LYS A 76 -20.58 -8.98 -29.03
C LYS A 76 -21.53 -7.84 -28.65
N ASN A 77 -22.49 -8.09 -27.77
CA ASN A 77 -23.51 -7.11 -27.37
C ASN A 77 -23.29 -6.53 -25.96
N PHE A 78 -22.40 -7.11 -25.15
CA PHE A 78 -22.26 -6.72 -23.75
C PHE A 78 -21.89 -5.24 -23.55
N GLU A 79 -21.04 -4.69 -24.41
CA GLU A 79 -20.68 -3.26 -24.41
C GLU A 79 -21.85 -2.31 -24.63
N ARG A 80 -22.93 -2.80 -25.25
CA ARG A 80 -24.12 -2.01 -25.60
C ARG A 80 -25.25 -2.18 -24.59
N TYR A 81 -25.15 -3.17 -23.71
CA TYR A 81 -26.19 -3.45 -22.73
C TYR A 81 -26.17 -2.38 -21.62
N VAL A 82 -27.37 -1.95 -21.25
CA VAL A 82 -27.56 -1.26 -19.98
C VAL A 82 -27.38 -2.27 -18.82
N GLU A 83 -27.19 -1.81 -17.62
CA GLU A 83 -26.90 -2.63 -16.44
C GLU A 83 -27.92 -3.77 -16.27
N ALA A 84 -29.21 -3.46 -16.31
CA ALA A 84 -30.27 -4.48 -16.19
C ALA A 84 -30.23 -5.56 -17.28
N ASP A 85 -29.89 -5.18 -18.53
CA ASP A 85 -29.76 -6.14 -19.65
C ASP A 85 -28.52 -7.02 -19.43
N LEU A 86 -27.42 -6.45 -18.93
CA LEU A 86 -26.19 -7.18 -18.62
C LEU A 86 -26.41 -8.17 -17.48
N GLU A 87 -27.10 -7.75 -16.42
CA GLU A 87 -27.49 -8.62 -15.33
C GLU A 87 -28.30 -9.82 -15.82
N HIS A 88 -29.37 -9.57 -16.60
CA HIS A 88 -30.24 -10.64 -17.09
C HIS A 88 -29.52 -11.59 -18.06
N ASN A 89 -28.67 -11.07 -18.93
CA ASN A 89 -28.08 -11.84 -20.02
C ASN A 89 -26.72 -12.46 -19.73
N LEU A 90 -26.02 -11.99 -18.68
CA LEU A 90 -24.68 -12.47 -18.32
C LEU A 90 -24.54 -12.74 -16.83
N ILE A 91 -24.72 -11.73 -15.96
CA ILE A 91 -24.30 -11.82 -14.56
C ILE A 91 -25.13 -12.88 -13.81
N ARG A 92 -26.46 -12.82 -13.90
CA ARG A 92 -27.34 -13.83 -13.26
C ARG A 92 -27.14 -15.23 -13.82
N PRO A 93 -27.07 -15.46 -15.15
CA PRO A 93 -26.70 -16.78 -15.67
C PRO A 93 -25.37 -17.33 -15.16
N VAL A 94 -24.34 -16.46 -14.95
CA VAL A 94 -23.08 -16.91 -14.34
C VAL A 94 -23.26 -17.29 -12.88
N PHE A 95 -24.01 -16.50 -12.07
CA PHE A 95 -24.34 -16.87 -10.70
C PHE A 95 -25.10 -18.20 -10.62
N ASP A 96 -26.05 -18.43 -11.54
CA ASP A 96 -26.80 -19.70 -11.59
C ASP A 96 -25.85 -20.90 -11.86
N LYS A 97 -24.85 -20.73 -12.76
CA LYS A 97 -23.86 -21.78 -13.06
C LYS A 97 -22.84 -21.98 -11.92
N LEU A 98 -22.64 -20.99 -11.07
CA LEU A 98 -21.84 -21.07 -9.85
C LEU A 98 -22.65 -21.62 -8.66
N GLY A 99 -23.92 -21.99 -8.85
CA GLY A 99 -24.80 -22.63 -7.85
C GLY A 99 -25.44 -21.68 -6.85
N HIS A 100 -25.38 -20.36 -7.06
CA HIS A 100 -25.90 -19.40 -6.10
C HIS A 100 -27.42 -19.37 -5.96
N HIS A 101 -27.87 -19.17 -4.73
CA HIS A 101 -29.26 -18.84 -4.37
C HIS A 101 -29.31 -17.38 -3.93
N TYR A 102 -29.90 -16.50 -4.74
CA TYR A 102 -29.84 -15.06 -4.49
C TYR A 102 -31.21 -14.39 -4.62
N GLY A 103 -31.38 -13.34 -3.83
CA GLY A 103 -32.48 -12.40 -3.96
C GLY A 103 -32.00 -11.11 -4.59
N VAL A 104 -32.83 -10.55 -5.48
CA VAL A 104 -32.56 -9.28 -6.16
C VAL A 104 -33.44 -8.19 -5.56
N GLN A 105 -32.88 -6.98 -5.42
CA GLN A 105 -33.64 -5.83 -5.02
C GLN A 105 -34.53 -5.34 -6.18
N GLU A 106 -35.79 -5.76 -6.19
CA GLU A 106 -36.79 -5.29 -7.15
C GLU A 106 -37.51 -4.06 -6.57
N SER A 107 -36.86 -2.93 -6.36
CA SER A 107 -37.58 -1.74 -5.91
C SER A 107 -37.63 -0.65 -6.98
N VAL A 108 -38.79 -0.07 -7.14
CA VAL A 108 -39.02 1.15 -7.96
C VAL A 108 -38.30 2.37 -7.35
N HIS A 109 -37.92 2.27 -6.07
CA HIS A 109 -37.12 3.23 -5.35
C HIS A 109 -35.81 2.54 -4.91
N HIS A 110 -34.77 2.75 -5.67
CA HIS A 110 -33.43 2.27 -5.33
C HIS A 110 -32.95 2.98 -4.05
N ASP A 111 -32.70 2.19 -3.02
CA ASP A 111 -32.05 2.68 -1.80
C ASP A 111 -30.53 2.50 -2.02
N PRO A 112 -29.75 3.59 -2.12
CA PRO A 112 -28.32 3.53 -2.39
C PRO A 112 -27.51 2.84 -1.28
N LEU A 113 -28.14 2.55 -0.14
CA LEU A 113 -27.55 1.84 0.99
C LEU A 113 -27.82 0.33 0.96
N LYS A 114 -28.49 -0.20 -0.08
CA LYS A 114 -28.83 -1.62 -0.17
C LYS A 114 -28.20 -2.28 -1.38
N PRO A 115 -27.60 -3.48 -1.22
CA PRO A 115 -27.00 -4.22 -2.30
C PRO A 115 -28.02 -4.69 -3.34
N ASP A 116 -27.60 -4.76 -4.62
CA ASP A 116 -28.43 -5.31 -5.71
C ASP A 116 -28.73 -6.80 -5.49
N TYR A 117 -27.78 -7.53 -4.91
CA TYR A 117 -27.86 -8.95 -4.63
C TYR A 117 -27.63 -9.26 -3.16
N ALA A 118 -28.44 -10.16 -2.61
CA ALA A 118 -28.15 -10.87 -1.38
C ALA A 118 -28.12 -12.37 -1.67
N PHE A 119 -27.04 -13.05 -1.30
CA PHE A 119 -26.85 -14.47 -1.53
C PHE A 119 -27.08 -15.27 -0.24
N PHE A 120 -27.70 -16.42 -0.39
CA PHE A 120 -28.13 -17.28 0.71
C PHE A 120 -27.54 -18.68 0.55
N PRO A 121 -27.31 -19.41 1.65
CA PRO A 121 -26.67 -20.72 1.61
C PRO A 121 -27.52 -21.77 0.85
N ASP A 122 -28.84 -21.64 0.85
CA ASP A 122 -29.75 -22.54 0.20
C ASP A 122 -31.09 -21.85 -0.17
N LYS A 123 -31.87 -22.56 -0.99
CA LYS A 123 -33.17 -22.05 -1.45
C LYS A 123 -34.19 -21.86 -0.32
N THR A 124 -34.13 -22.68 0.71
CA THR A 124 -35.05 -22.61 1.85
C THR A 124 -34.84 -21.31 2.61
N THR A 125 -33.57 -20.98 2.86
CA THR A 125 -33.16 -19.73 3.53
C THR A 125 -33.51 -18.51 2.68
N LEU A 126 -33.39 -18.58 1.35
CA LEU A 126 -33.82 -17.56 0.44
C LEU A 126 -35.36 -17.36 0.50
N ASP A 127 -36.14 -18.44 0.46
CA ASP A 127 -37.60 -18.38 0.54
C ASP A 127 -38.09 -17.81 1.88
N GLU A 128 -37.40 -18.14 2.99
CA GLU A 128 -37.65 -17.54 4.30
C GLU A 128 -37.31 -16.04 4.30
N ALA A 129 -36.20 -15.62 3.70
CA ALA A 129 -35.82 -14.21 3.58
C ALA A 129 -36.87 -13.40 2.82
N TYR A 130 -37.46 -13.96 1.74
CA TYR A 130 -38.53 -13.30 1.02
C TYR A 130 -39.81 -13.04 1.86
N SER A 131 -40.06 -13.83 2.89
CA SER A 131 -41.16 -13.56 3.82
C SER A 131 -40.96 -12.24 4.58
N HIS A 132 -39.72 -11.78 4.71
CA HIS A 132 -39.34 -10.54 5.37
C HIS A 132 -39.00 -9.39 4.37
N LYS A 133 -39.31 -9.52 3.08
CA LYS A 133 -38.93 -8.56 2.01
C LYS A 133 -39.37 -7.11 2.30
N LYS A 134 -40.40 -6.90 3.11
CA LYS A 134 -40.86 -5.56 3.55
C LYS A 134 -40.02 -4.94 4.66
N ASP A 135 -39.26 -5.77 5.39
CA ASP A 135 -38.34 -5.40 6.44
C ASP A 135 -36.91 -5.68 5.92
N SER A 136 -36.21 -4.63 5.52
CA SER A 136 -34.89 -4.78 4.91
C SER A 136 -33.90 -5.47 5.83
N ASP A 137 -33.94 -5.18 7.12
CA ASP A 137 -33.01 -5.77 8.09
C ASP A 137 -33.32 -7.27 8.25
N GLY A 138 -34.59 -7.66 8.22
CA GLY A 138 -35.00 -9.06 8.22
C GLY A 138 -34.55 -9.82 6.99
N PHE A 139 -34.63 -9.18 5.80
CA PHE A 139 -34.25 -9.81 4.54
C PHE A 139 -32.73 -10.15 4.50
N TYR A 140 -31.86 -9.20 4.87
CA TYR A 140 -30.41 -9.41 4.81
C TYR A 140 -29.85 -10.22 6.00
N LYS A 141 -30.63 -10.44 7.04
CA LYS A 141 -30.18 -11.09 8.30
C LYS A 141 -29.52 -12.46 8.10
N LYS A 142 -29.91 -13.20 7.07
CA LYS A 142 -29.37 -14.53 6.74
C LYS A 142 -28.51 -14.53 5.49
N ALA A 143 -28.27 -13.38 4.89
CA ALA A 143 -27.37 -13.29 3.74
C ALA A 143 -25.93 -13.61 4.14
N VAL A 144 -25.28 -14.45 3.37
CA VAL A 144 -23.86 -14.85 3.58
C VAL A 144 -22.91 -14.05 2.72
N VAL A 145 -23.41 -13.49 1.61
CA VAL A 145 -22.69 -12.59 0.70
C VAL A 145 -23.65 -11.50 0.24
N VAL A 146 -23.14 -10.33 -0.02
CA VAL A 146 -23.86 -9.26 -0.73
C VAL A 146 -23.16 -8.99 -2.07
N GLY A 147 -23.89 -8.41 -3.03
CA GLY A 147 -23.30 -8.13 -4.34
C GLY A 147 -23.88 -6.91 -5.01
N ASP A 148 -23.09 -6.36 -5.92
CA ASP A 148 -23.46 -5.22 -6.74
C ASP A 148 -23.01 -5.42 -8.18
N ALA A 149 -23.86 -5.03 -9.12
CA ALA A 149 -23.61 -5.16 -10.54
C ALA A 149 -23.50 -3.79 -11.20
N LYS A 150 -22.63 -3.68 -12.19
CA LYS A 150 -22.42 -2.45 -12.97
C LYS A 150 -22.44 -2.78 -14.47
N ALA A 151 -22.73 -1.80 -15.30
CA ALA A 151 -22.66 -1.96 -16.75
C ALA A 151 -21.22 -2.28 -17.21
N TRP A 152 -21.07 -2.98 -18.32
CA TRP A 152 -19.81 -3.56 -18.84
C TRP A 152 -18.60 -2.65 -18.84
N ASN A 153 -18.76 -1.37 -19.23
CA ASN A 153 -17.68 -0.40 -19.34
C ASN A 153 -17.47 0.45 -18.08
N VAL A 154 -18.12 0.13 -16.95
CA VAL A 154 -17.96 0.85 -15.71
C VAL A 154 -16.68 0.44 -15.02
N ALA A 155 -15.83 1.42 -14.69
CA ALA A 155 -14.71 1.20 -13.78
C ALA A 155 -15.26 0.90 -12.38
N LEU A 156 -14.67 -0.11 -11.70
CA LEU A 156 -15.17 -0.58 -10.39
C LEU A 156 -14.57 0.18 -9.20
N ASP A 157 -13.60 1.07 -9.43
CA ASP A 157 -12.83 1.80 -8.43
C ASP A 157 -12.85 3.32 -8.61
N LYS A 158 -13.67 3.80 -9.55
CA LYS A 158 -13.79 5.24 -9.86
C LYS A 158 -15.23 5.67 -9.84
N SER A 159 -15.44 6.89 -9.38
CA SER A 159 -16.68 7.59 -9.55
C SER A 159 -16.91 7.98 -11.01
N ARG A 160 -18.14 8.02 -11.45
CA ARG A 160 -18.53 8.41 -12.81
C ARG A 160 -18.92 9.89 -12.90
N GLN A 161 -18.64 10.51 -14.04
CA GLN A 161 -19.30 11.75 -14.45
C GLN A 161 -20.58 11.40 -15.21
N GLY A 162 -21.75 11.86 -14.77
CA GLY A 162 -23.02 11.54 -15.44
C GLY A 162 -24.21 12.35 -14.91
N LYS A 163 -25.36 12.28 -15.61
CA LYS A 163 -26.56 13.08 -15.34
C LYS A 163 -27.51 12.46 -14.31
N ALA A 164 -27.33 11.22 -13.91
CA ALA A 164 -28.19 10.54 -12.94
C ALA A 164 -27.38 10.16 -11.71
N LEU A 165 -27.87 10.49 -10.51
CA LEU A 165 -27.29 10.20 -9.20
C LEU A 165 -26.85 8.75 -9.00
N ARG A 166 -27.64 7.83 -9.53
CA ARG A 166 -27.46 6.39 -9.40
C ARG A 166 -26.20 5.86 -10.09
N ASP A 167 -25.77 6.52 -11.17
CA ASP A 167 -24.69 6.05 -12.03
C ASP A 167 -23.32 6.65 -11.64
N MET A 168 -23.27 7.46 -10.61
CA MET A 168 -22.10 8.29 -10.28
C MET A 168 -21.27 7.78 -9.11
N ALA A 169 -21.82 6.93 -8.23
CA ALA A 169 -21.13 6.48 -7.04
C ALA A 169 -19.93 5.59 -7.35
N ASN A 170 -18.87 5.69 -6.55
CA ASN A 170 -17.74 4.77 -6.60
C ASN A 170 -18.22 3.37 -6.21
N PRO A 171 -18.16 2.35 -7.09
CA PRO A 171 -18.68 1.02 -6.78
C PRO A 171 -18.00 0.33 -5.61
N SER A 172 -16.69 0.52 -5.43
CA SER A 172 -15.94 -0.05 -4.29
C SER A 172 -16.40 0.58 -2.96
N TYR A 173 -16.74 1.87 -2.96
CA TYR A 173 -17.33 2.53 -1.79
C TYR A 173 -18.73 1.99 -1.47
N GLN A 174 -19.55 1.72 -2.48
CA GLN A 174 -20.87 1.11 -2.28
C GLN A 174 -20.74 -0.25 -1.61
N ILE A 175 -19.80 -1.08 -2.03
CA ILE A 175 -19.51 -2.39 -1.41
C ILE A 175 -19.14 -2.25 0.07
N ASP A 176 -18.28 -1.29 0.44
CA ASP A 176 -17.94 -1.05 1.85
C ASP A 176 -19.19 -0.70 2.68
N ASN A 177 -20.07 0.14 2.14
CA ASN A 177 -21.33 0.48 2.81
C ASN A 177 -22.24 -0.75 2.98
N TYR A 178 -22.36 -1.61 1.98
CA TYR A 178 -23.17 -2.82 2.05
C TYR A 178 -22.67 -3.81 3.10
N LEU A 179 -21.37 -4.01 3.16
CA LEU A 179 -20.75 -4.86 4.18
C LEU A 179 -20.96 -4.32 5.61
N ARG A 180 -21.01 -2.99 5.77
CA ARG A 180 -21.30 -2.36 7.07
C ARG A 180 -22.78 -2.40 7.46
N ALA A 181 -23.65 -2.37 6.46
CA ALA A 181 -25.11 -2.33 6.66
C ALA A 181 -25.72 -3.74 6.80
N THR A 182 -24.98 -4.80 6.53
CA THR A 182 -25.47 -6.17 6.53
C THR A 182 -24.54 -7.07 7.38
N PRO A 183 -24.98 -8.26 7.83
CA PRO A 183 -24.14 -9.20 8.54
C PRO A 183 -23.19 -10.01 7.63
N ALA A 184 -23.21 -9.77 6.31
CA ALA A 184 -22.37 -10.47 5.36
C ALA A 184 -20.89 -10.05 5.53
N LYS A 185 -19.99 -11.03 5.59
CA LYS A 185 -18.53 -10.77 5.64
C LYS A 185 -17.89 -10.57 4.28
N TRP A 186 -18.52 -11.10 3.24
CA TRP A 186 -18.01 -11.12 1.87
C TRP A 186 -18.93 -10.38 0.93
N ALA A 187 -18.34 -9.73 -0.06
CA ALA A 187 -19.11 -9.10 -1.13
C ALA A 187 -18.51 -9.39 -2.51
N ILE A 188 -19.40 -9.45 -3.51
CA ILE A 188 -19.05 -9.58 -4.93
C ILE A 188 -19.41 -8.28 -5.64
N LEU A 189 -18.44 -7.68 -6.33
CA LEU A 189 -18.67 -6.55 -7.24
C LEU A 189 -18.29 -6.97 -8.65
N THR A 190 -19.21 -6.77 -9.62
CA THR A 190 -18.95 -7.16 -10.99
C THR A 190 -19.57 -6.21 -12.00
N ASN A 191 -18.88 -6.05 -13.14
CA ASN A 191 -19.45 -5.46 -14.37
C ASN A 191 -19.58 -6.53 -15.48
N GLY A 192 -19.63 -7.82 -15.11
CA GLY A 192 -19.67 -8.94 -16.04
C GLY A 192 -18.32 -9.30 -16.67
N ARG A 193 -17.43 -8.32 -16.85
CA ARG A 193 -16.04 -8.51 -17.30
C ARG A 193 -15.11 -8.78 -16.12
N MET A 194 -15.10 -7.86 -15.15
CA MET A 194 -14.30 -7.93 -13.92
C MET A 194 -15.17 -8.47 -12.79
N TRP A 195 -14.66 -9.42 -12.05
CA TRP A 195 -15.30 -10.05 -10.90
C TRP A 195 -14.41 -9.85 -9.67
N ARG A 196 -14.87 -9.07 -8.68
CA ARG A 196 -14.11 -8.72 -7.48
C ARG A 196 -14.74 -9.31 -6.23
N LEU A 197 -13.89 -9.79 -5.33
CA LEU A 197 -14.24 -10.16 -3.96
C LEU A 197 -13.72 -9.11 -2.97
N TYR A 198 -14.54 -8.76 -2.00
CA TYR A 198 -14.19 -7.89 -0.88
C TYR A 198 -14.53 -8.56 0.43
N HIS A 199 -13.81 -8.21 1.50
CA HIS A 199 -14.06 -8.68 2.86
C HIS A 199 -14.27 -7.50 3.81
N GLU A 200 -15.17 -7.64 4.83
CA GLU A 200 -15.57 -6.59 5.78
C GLU A 200 -14.39 -5.90 6.49
N ASP A 201 -13.33 -6.64 6.85
CA ASP A 201 -12.16 -6.07 7.56
C ASP A 201 -11.31 -5.13 6.71
N THR A 202 -11.35 -5.27 5.38
CA THR A 202 -10.47 -4.58 4.44
C THR A 202 -11.19 -3.70 3.43
N SER A 203 -12.51 -3.79 3.33
CA SER A 203 -13.34 -3.03 2.37
C SER A 203 -13.18 -1.51 2.53
N VAL A 204 -12.92 -1.05 3.75
CA VAL A 204 -12.64 0.36 4.05
C VAL A 204 -11.50 0.95 3.20
N LYS A 205 -10.55 0.13 2.78
CA LYS A 205 -9.43 0.55 1.93
C LYS A 205 -9.82 0.72 0.46
N MET A 206 -10.97 0.17 0.03
CA MET A 206 -11.53 0.18 -1.34
C MET A 206 -10.63 -0.44 -2.42
N ASP A 207 -9.33 -0.43 -2.25
CA ASP A 207 -8.31 -0.98 -3.15
C ASP A 207 -7.80 -2.37 -2.70
N CYS A 208 -8.41 -2.97 -1.68
CA CYS A 208 -8.08 -4.31 -1.18
C CYS A 208 -9.12 -5.33 -1.63
N TYR A 209 -8.83 -6.04 -2.73
CA TYR A 209 -9.73 -7.00 -3.37
C TYR A 209 -8.98 -8.13 -4.09
N TYR A 210 -9.71 -9.20 -4.39
CA TYR A 210 -9.31 -10.24 -5.34
C TYR A 210 -10.16 -10.11 -6.59
N GLU A 211 -9.56 -10.16 -7.79
CA GLU A 211 -10.23 -9.85 -9.05
C GLU A 211 -9.88 -10.86 -10.15
N VAL A 212 -10.87 -11.22 -10.95
CA VAL A 212 -10.70 -12.02 -12.16
C VAL A 212 -11.33 -11.30 -13.36
N ASN A 213 -10.56 -11.18 -14.45
CA ASN A 213 -11.06 -10.75 -15.75
C ASN A 213 -11.57 -12.00 -16.51
N LEU A 214 -12.87 -12.26 -16.44
CA LEU A 214 -13.44 -13.53 -16.88
C LEU A 214 -13.30 -13.76 -18.40
N PRO A 215 -13.56 -12.80 -19.30
CA PRO A 215 -13.30 -12.96 -20.74
C PRO A 215 -11.85 -13.27 -21.08
N GLU A 216 -10.92 -12.59 -20.42
CA GLU A 216 -9.49 -12.81 -20.64
C GLU A 216 -9.06 -14.19 -20.14
N LEU A 217 -9.56 -14.61 -18.97
CA LEU A 217 -9.33 -15.94 -18.44
C LEU A 217 -9.81 -17.03 -19.41
N ILE A 218 -11.03 -16.87 -19.99
CA ILE A 218 -11.56 -17.81 -20.99
C ILE A 218 -10.65 -17.87 -22.22
N ASN A 219 -10.22 -16.73 -22.77
CA ASN A 219 -9.32 -16.69 -23.92
C ASN A 219 -7.99 -17.40 -23.63
N ARG A 220 -7.41 -17.19 -22.44
CA ARG A 220 -6.16 -17.84 -22.05
C ARG A 220 -6.29 -19.36 -21.91
N ILE A 221 -7.40 -19.84 -21.38
CA ILE A 221 -7.67 -21.26 -21.30
C ILE A 221 -7.78 -21.86 -22.70
N ASP A 222 -8.41 -21.15 -23.63
CA ASP A 222 -8.51 -21.60 -25.03
C ASP A 222 -7.13 -21.64 -25.72
N GLU A 223 -6.26 -20.68 -25.44
CA GLU A 223 -4.91 -20.63 -26.01
C GLU A 223 -3.96 -21.68 -25.39
N SER A 224 -4.01 -21.86 -24.06
CA SER A 224 -3.09 -22.75 -23.34
C SER A 224 -3.58 -24.18 -23.22
N GLY A 225 -4.89 -24.42 -23.30
CA GLY A 225 -5.52 -25.68 -22.97
C GLY A 225 -5.55 -26.04 -21.47
N ASP A 226 -5.07 -25.13 -20.60
CA ASP A 226 -4.98 -25.38 -19.15
C ASP A 226 -6.26 -24.95 -18.43
N ILE A 227 -7.15 -25.93 -18.18
CA ILE A 227 -8.39 -25.71 -17.44
C ILE A 227 -8.17 -25.36 -15.96
N ASN A 228 -6.99 -25.63 -15.38
CA ASN A 228 -6.72 -25.30 -13.98
C ASN A 228 -6.72 -23.78 -13.74
N LEU A 229 -6.46 -22.98 -14.76
CA LEU A 229 -6.61 -21.52 -14.66
C LEU A 229 -8.03 -21.11 -14.27
N PHE A 230 -9.07 -21.86 -14.70
CA PHE A 230 -10.44 -21.59 -14.32
C PHE A 230 -10.72 -21.79 -12.84
N LYS A 231 -9.92 -22.59 -12.13
CA LYS A 231 -10.06 -22.78 -10.67
C LYS A 231 -9.91 -21.50 -9.88
N TYR A 232 -9.09 -20.55 -10.36
CA TYR A 232 -8.97 -19.20 -9.74
C TYR A 232 -10.25 -18.35 -9.84
N PHE A 233 -11.15 -18.66 -10.75
CA PHE A 233 -12.49 -18.11 -10.76
C PHE A 233 -13.50 -19.00 -10.04
N TYR A 234 -13.56 -20.27 -10.42
CA TYR A 234 -14.57 -21.23 -9.95
C TYR A 234 -14.54 -21.43 -8.43
N LEU A 235 -13.37 -21.73 -7.86
CA LEU A 235 -13.24 -21.97 -6.41
C LEU A 235 -13.49 -20.74 -5.55
N PHE A 236 -13.28 -19.56 -6.09
CA PHE A 236 -13.43 -18.31 -5.33
C PHE A 236 -14.82 -17.70 -5.43
N PHE A 237 -15.57 -17.98 -6.50
CA PHE A 237 -16.87 -17.35 -6.75
C PHE A 237 -18.05 -18.34 -6.70
N ARG A 238 -17.83 -19.65 -6.56
CA ARG A 238 -18.92 -20.62 -6.40
C ARG A 238 -19.58 -20.52 -5.02
N LEU A 239 -20.83 -21.03 -4.89
CA LEU A 239 -21.59 -20.95 -3.63
C LEU A 239 -20.81 -21.54 -2.43
N GLU A 240 -20.15 -22.68 -2.61
CA GLU A 240 -19.39 -23.38 -1.55
C GLU A 240 -18.15 -22.60 -1.08
N ALA A 241 -17.74 -21.56 -1.80
CA ALA A 241 -16.64 -20.68 -1.37
C ALA A 241 -17.00 -19.87 -0.12
N PHE A 242 -18.29 -19.61 0.09
CA PHE A 242 -18.80 -18.71 1.12
C PHE A 242 -19.35 -19.46 2.33
N PRO A 243 -19.55 -18.78 3.48
CA PRO A 243 -20.13 -19.41 4.66
C PRO A 243 -21.51 -20.00 4.37
N GLN A 244 -21.76 -21.21 4.84
CA GLN A 244 -23.08 -21.84 4.71
C GLN A 244 -24.06 -21.37 5.82
N VAL A 245 -23.54 -20.69 6.81
CA VAL A 245 -24.29 -19.97 7.86
C VAL A 245 -23.61 -18.62 8.11
N PRO A 246 -24.34 -17.57 8.50
CA PRO A 246 -23.80 -16.19 8.60
C PRO A 246 -22.55 -16.02 9.48
N LEU A 247 -22.34 -16.91 10.46
CA LEU A 247 -21.16 -16.91 11.35
C LEU A 247 -20.29 -18.16 11.19
N GLY A 248 -20.51 -18.95 10.13
CA GLY A 248 -19.70 -20.13 9.82
C GLY A 248 -18.35 -19.79 9.18
N SER A 249 -17.39 -20.71 9.26
CA SER A 249 -16.16 -20.65 8.48
C SER A 249 -16.40 -21.21 7.07
N SER A 250 -15.74 -20.62 6.08
CA SER A 250 -15.84 -21.00 4.67
C SER A 250 -14.48 -21.31 4.07
N PHE A 251 -14.48 -21.75 2.81
CA PHE A 251 -13.25 -21.87 2.03
C PHE A 251 -12.50 -20.53 1.95
N LEU A 252 -13.19 -19.41 1.65
CA LEU A 252 -12.57 -18.10 1.57
C LEU A 252 -12.03 -17.60 2.90
N ASP A 253 -12.74 -17.84 4.01
CA ASP A 253 -12.26 -17.51 5.36
C ASP A 253 -10.96 -18.24 5.68
N ARG A 254 -10.90 -19.54 5.36
CA ARG A 254 -9.70 -20.37 5.55
C ARG A 254 -8.53 -19.88 4.67
N VAL A 255 -8.76 -19.63 3.38
CA VAL A 255 -7.74 -19.06 2.47
C VAL A 255 -7.21 -17.73 3.02
N ARG A 256 -8.08 -16.89 3.57
CA ARG A 256 -7.71 -15.61 4.15
C ARG A 256 -6.91 -15.77 5.45
N GLU A 257 -7.34 -16.64 6.35
CA GLU A 257 -6.64 -16.94 7.61
C GLU A 257 -5.24 -17.52 7.34
N GLU A 258 -5.13 -18.49 6.43
CA GLU A 258 -3.86 -19.09 6.06
C GLU A 258 -2.94 -18.13 5.33
N SER A 259 -3.48 -17.24 4.47
CA SER A 259 -2.75 -16.15 3.86
C SER A 259 -2.20 -15.16 4.91
N ALA A 260 -3.01 -14.79 5.91
CA ALA A 260 -2.60 -13.91 6.99
C ALA A 260 -1.52 -14.56 7.88
N ALA A 261 -1.68 -15.85 8.20
CA ALA A 261 -0.68 -16.62 8.95
C ALA A 261 0.65 -16.71 8.18
N TYR A 262 0.60 -16.91 6.87
CA TYR A 262 1.78 -16.88 6.02
C TYR A 262 2.45 -15.50 6.02
N ALA A 263 1.68 -14.42 5.81
CA ALA A 263 2.20 -13.06 5.85
C ALA A 263 2.86 -12.73 7.21
N GLN A 264 2.26 -13.17 8.32
CA GLN A 264 2.84 -13.00 9.65
C GLN A 264 4.16 -13.77 9.81
N LYS A 265 4.23 -15.01 9.31
CA LYS A 265 5.47 -15.81 9.31
C LYS A 265 6.56 -15.10 8.49
N VAL A 266 6.23 -14.66 7.27
CA VAL A 266 7.16 -13.92 6.41
C VAL A 266 7.64 -12.64 7.10
N GLY A 267 6.75 -11.91 7.77
CA GLY A 267 7.12 -10.73 8.55
C GLY A 267 8.14 -11.04 9.66
N ASN A 268 7.94 -12.14 10.40
CA ASN A 268 8.86 -12.56 11.44
C ASN A 268 10.23 -13.01 10.89
N ASP A 269 10.23 -13.81 9.81
CA ASP A 269 11.45 -14.27 9.15
C ASP A 269 12.24 -13.08 8.57
N LEU A 270 11.51 -12.13 7.97
CA LEU A 270 12.11 -10.91 7.41
C LEU A 270 12.71 -10.02 8.52
N GLN A 271 12.09 -9.94 9.69
CA GLN A 271 12.65 -9.19 10.82
C GLN A 271 14.01 -9.72 11.24
N GLU A 272 14.18 -11.04 11.34
CA GLU A 272 15.49 -11.65 11.61
C GLU A 272 16.51 -11.39 10.49
N ASN A 273 16.08 -11.51 9.24
CA ASN A 273 16.94 -11.33 8.08
C ASN A 273 17.39 -9.87 7.91
N VAL A 274 16.52 -8.91 8.20
CA VAL A 274 16.86 -7.48 8.14
C VAL A 274 17.94 -7.13 9.19
N TYR A 275 17.88 -7.74 10.38
CA TYR A 275 18.93 -7.62 11.38
C TYR A 275 20.28 -8.14 10.86
N LYS A 276 20.30 -9.34 10.25
CA LYS A 276 21.54 -9.90 9.66
C LYS A 276 22.03 -9.03 8.50
N ALA A 277 21.15 -8.57 7.63
CA ALA A 277 21.47 -7.71 6.51
C ALA A 277 22.09 -6.38 6.98
N MET A 278 21.60 -5.79 8.08
CA MET A 278 22.18 -4.58 8.65
C MET A 278 23.65 -4.79 9.07
N LYS A 279 23.95 -5.91 9.74
CA LYS A 279 25.32 -6.28 10.13
C LYS A 279 26.21 -6.44 8.91
N VAL A 280 25.76 -7.20 7.92
CA VAL A 280 26.49 -7.45 6.66
C VAL A 280 26.77 -6.16 5.90
N LEU A 281 25.82 -5.24 5.81
CA LEU A 281 26.02 -3.94 5.17
C LEU A 281 27.06 -3.10 5.91
N ALA A 282 26.99 -3.06 7.24
CA ALA A 282 27.95 -2.34 8.06
C ALA A 282 29.37 -2.90 7.88
N GLU A 283 29.53 -4.23 7.91
CA GLU A 283 30.81 -4.91 7.61
C GLU A 283 31.30 -4.59 6.21
N GLY A 284 30.40 -4.55 5.21
CA GLY A 284 30.73 -4.22 3.83
C GLY A 284 31.24 -2.78 3.64
N PHE A 285 30.71 -1.80 4.39
CA PHE A 285 31.23 -0.44 4.38
C PHE A 285 32.64 -0.36 4.97
N TYR A 286 32.91 -1.09 6.06
CA TYR A 286 34.23 -1.14 6.69
C TYR A 286 35.26 -1.93 5.86
N ALA A 287 34.86 -3.00 5.19
CA ALA A 287 35.75 -3.82 4.37
C ALA A 287 36.28 -3.09 3.14
N GLU A 288 35.56 -2.08 2.65
CA GLU A 288 35.95 -1.29 1.49
C GLU A 288 36.96 -0.20 1.91
N GLN A 289 38.24 -0.43 1.64
CA GLN A 289 39.34 0.45 2.08
C GLN A 289 39.23 1.89 1.54
N SER A 290 38.63 2.07 0.36
CA SER A 290 38.46 3.41 -0.24
C SER A 290 37.51 4.29 0.59
N ASN A 291 36.70 3.71 1.46
CA ASN A 291 35.80 4.43 2.35
C ASN A 291 36.54 5.18 3.46
N SER A 292 37.79 4.77 3.79
CA SER A 292 38.61 5.43 4.82
C SER A 292 37.88 5.62 6.16
N LEU A 293 37.10 4.61 6.58
CA LEU A 293 36.39 4.63 7.87
C LEU A 293 37.33 4.26 9.01
N SER A 294 37.22 4.98 10.12
CA SER A 294 37.95 4.73 11.33
C SER A 294 37.09 4.01 12.38
N HIS A 295 37.69 3.56 13.46
CA HIS A 295 36.99 2.96 14.60
C HIS A 295 36.45 4.02 15.58
N ALA A 296 36.37 5.29 15.19
CA ALA A 296 35.78 6.35 16.00
C ALA A 296 34.26 6.16 16.14
N LEU A 297 33.74 6.54 17.30
CA LEU A 297 32.28 6.43 17.57
C LEU A 297 31.41 7.17 16.55
N GLU A 298 31.93 8.23 15.94
CA GLU A 298 31.25 8.99 14.89
C GLU A 298 31.08 8.14 13.63
N ASP A 299 32.17 7.52 13.15
CA ASP A 299 32.12 6.64 11.98
C ASP A 299 31.22 5.42 12.20
N ILE A 300 31.22 4.84 13.42
CA ILE A 300 30.35 3.70 13.76
C ILE A 300 28.88 4.12 13.70
N ARG A 301 28.52 5.30 14.22
CA ARG A 301 27.16 5.85 14.14
C ARG A 301 26.76 6.13 12.68
N ASP A 302 27.63 6.78 11.91
CA ASP A 302 27.39 7.07 10.51
C ASP A 302 27.17 5.80 9.69
N VAL A 303 27.96 4.76 9.91
CA VAL A 303 27.78 3.45 9.27
C VAL A 303 26.45 2.82 9.69
N GLN A 304 26.10 2.86 10.97
CA GLN A 304 24.83 2.34 11.48
C GLN A 304 23.65 3.04 10.80
N ASP A 305 23.59 4.37 10.85
CA ASP A 305 22.48 5.16 10.32
C ASP A 305 22.34 5.01 8.81
N ASN A 306 23.44 4.95 8.09
CA ASN A 306 23.40 4.80 6.64
C ASN A 306 23.16 3.35 6.19
N SER A 307 23.56 2.34 6.97
CA SER A 307 23.13 0.96 6.74
C SER A 307 21.62 0.82 6.91
N MET A 308 21.05 1.43 7.93
CA MET A 308 19.58 1.47 8.12
C MET A 308 18.88 2.20 6.94
N ARG A 309 19.38 3.35 6.52
CA ARG A 309 18.82 4.06 5.34
C ARG A 309 18.89 3.23 4.07
N LEU A 310 19.97 2.51 3.86
CA LEU A 310 20.11 1.61 2.71
C LEU A 310 19.09 0.47 2.77
N LEU A 311 18.89 -0.13 3.93
CA LEU A 311 17.84 -1.12 4.16
C LEU A 311 16.46 -0.53 3.86
N TYR A 312 16.15 0.67 4.33
CA TYR A 312 14.88 1.33 4.06
C TYR A 312 14.65 1.57 2.56
N ARG A 313 15.67 2.00 1.82
CA ARG A 313 15.60 2.13 0.35
C ARG A 313 15.27 0.81 -0.33
N MET A 314 15.99 -0.27 0.03
CA MET A 314 15.77 -1.58 -0.57
C MET A 314 14.38 -2.13 -0.24
N LEU A 315 13.94 -2.05 1.00
CA LEU A 315 12.62 -2.52 1.43
C LEU A 315 11.49 -1.71 0.76
N PHE A 316 11.66 -0.38 0.62
CA PHE A 316 10.73 0.44 -0.15
C PHE A 316 10.59 -0.05 -1.59
N ILE A 317 11.72 -0.29 -2.27
CA ILE A 317 11.74 -0.72 -3.66
C ILE A 317 11.13 -2.11 -3.79
N PHE A 318 11.50 -3.08 -2.93
CA PHE A 318 10.89 -4.42 -2.93
C PHE A 318 9.37 -4.35 -2.79
N TYR A 319 8.89 -3.53 -1.87
CA TYR A 319 7.45 -3.33 -1.68
C TYR A 319 6.82 -2.67 -2.91
N ALA A 320 7.38 -1.57 -3.39
CA ALA A 320 6.85 -0.83 -4.53
C ALA A 320 6.85 -1.66 -5.82
N GLU A 321 7.90 -2.45 -6.08
CA GLU A 321 7.96 -3.38 -7.21
C GLU A 321 6.90 -4.50 -7.08
N SER A 322 6.74 -5.09 -5.88
CA SER A 322 5.78 -6.17 -5.66
C SER A 322 4.33 -5.73 -5.81
N ARG A 323 4.04 -4.47 -5.50
CA ARG A 323 2.73 -3.83 -5.65
C ARG A 323 2.54 -3.16 -7.02
N LYS A 324 3.52 -3.27 -7.93
CA LYS A 324 3.51 -2.62 -9.26
C LYS A 324 3.29 -1.10 -9.20
N LEU A 325 3.76 -0.48 -8.13
CA LEU A 325 3.74 0.98 -7.98
C LEU A 325 4.81 1.68 -8.84
N LEU A 326 5.85 0.94 -9.22
CA LEU A 326 6.85 1.32 -10.21
C LEU A 326 6.51 0.64 -11.55
N ASN A 327 6.91 1.21 -12.67
CA ASN A 327 6.61 0.71 -14.02
C ASN A 327 7.37 -0.60 -14.33
N THR A 328 7.06 -1.66 -13.55
CA THR A 328 7.79 -2.95 -13.54
C THR A 328 7.62 -3.75 -14.83
N ASP A 329 6.64 -3.43 -15.64
CA ASP A 329 6.38 -4.12 -16.91
C ASP A 329 7.17 -3.50 -18.08
N ASN A 330 7.76 -2.31 -17.89
CA ASN A 330 8.58 -1.65 -18.88
C ASN A 330 10.00 -2.26 -18.91
N LYS A 331 10.52 -2.55 -20.12
CA LYS A 331 11.82 -3.18 -20.32
C LYS A 331 12.99 -2.35 -19.76
N HIS A 332 12.94 -1.02 -19.89
CA HIS A 332 13.98 -0.15 -19.35
C HIS A 332 14.05 -0.19 -17.83
N TYR A 333 12.88 -0.25 -17.15
CA TYR A 333 12.84 -0.46 -15.72
C TYR A 333 13.37 -1.82 -15.32
N GLN A 334 12.94 -2.88 -16.02
CA GLN A 334 13.36 -4.26 -15.71
C GLN A 334 14.87 -4.42 -15.73
N GLU A 335 15.57 -3.73 -16.63
CA GLU A 335 17.05 -3.79 -16.71
C GLU A 335 17.75 -3.23 -15.47
N MET A 336 17.16 -2.24 -14.80
CA MET A 336 17.70 -1.57 -13.61
C MET A 336 17.04 -2.02 -12.30
N SER A 337 16.00 -2.86 -12.37
CA SER A 337 15.15 -3.21 -11.23
C SER A 337 15.89 -3.99 -10.15
N LEU A 338 15.49 -3.77 -8.89
CA LEU A 338 15.95 -4.58 -7.77
C LEU A 338 15.48 -6.03 -7.90
N ARG A 339 14.33 -6.25 -8.55
CA ARG A 339 13.82 -7.58 -8.89
C ARG A 339 14.81 -8.37 -9.72
N LYS A 340 15.31 -7.82 -10.83
CA LYS A 340 16.33 -8.48 -11.68
C LYS A 340 17.60 -8.76 -10.90
N LEU A 341 18.05 -7.78 -10.12
CA LEU A 341 19.29 -7.92 -9.34
C LEU A 341 19.16 -9.04 -8.29
N LYS A 342 18.04 -9.14 -7.58
CA LYS A 342 17.82 -10.24 -6.61
C LYS A 342 17.75 -11.61 -7.28
N GLU A 343 17.14 -11.71 -8.46
CA GLU A 343 17.05 -12.96 -9.25
C GLU A 343 18.44 -13.42 -9.69
N GLU A 344 19.26 -12.51 -10.24
CA GLU A 344 20.66 -12.78 -10.64
C GLU A 344 21.51 -13.22 -9.44
N ILE A 345 21.41 -12.51 -8.30
CA ILE A 345 22.16 -12.83 -7.09
C ILE A 345 21.75 -14.21 -6.56
N SER A 346 20.46 -14.48 -6.49
CA SER A 346 19.95 -15.74 -5.98
C SER A 346 20.39 -16.94 -6.82
N GLU A 347 20.35 -16.79 -8.15
CA GLU A 347 20.84 -17.83 -9.08
C GLU A 347 22.32 -18.12 -8.88
N LYS A 348 23.16 -17.10 -8.77
CA LYS A 348 24.60 -17.27 -8.51
C LYS A 348 24.89 -17.90 -7.16
N MET A 349 24.16 -17.49 -6.12
CA MET A 349 24.31 -18.10 -4.78
C MET A 349 23.89 -19.58 -4.77
N ASP A 350 22.82 -19.93 -5.44
CA ASP A 350 22.35 -21.31 -5.55
C ASP A 350 23.31 -22.19 -6.36
N GLN A 351 24.05 -21.60 -7.31
CA GLN A 351 25.14 -22.26 -8.07
C GLN A 351 26.46 -22.31 -7.29
N GLY A 352 26.55 -21.70 -6.10
CA GLY A 352 27.77 -21.65 -5.29
C GLY A 352 28.86 -20.74 -5.87
N GLU A 353 28.51 -19.78 -6.73
CA GLU A 353 29.46 -18.83 -7.30
C GLU A 353 29.99 -17.86 -6.22
N THR A 354 31.31 -17.65 -6.21
CA THR A 354 31.94 -16.70 -5.29
C THR A 354 31.91 -15.28 -5.83
N MET A 355 31.24 -14.40 -5.13
CA MET A 355 31.20 -12.97 -5.45
C MET A 355 32.40 -12.24 -4.83
N LEU A 356 33.06 -11.42 -5.64
CA LEU A 356 34.29 -10.72 -5.21
C LEU A 356 33.95 -9.48 -4.38
N ALA A 357 34.48 -9.41 -3.18
CA ALA A 357 34.32 -8.27 -2.26
C ALA A 357 34.93 -6.97 -2.84
N VAL A 358 35.95 -7.05 -3.67
CA VAL A 358 36.62 -5.88 -4.27
C VAL A 358 35.86 -5.26 -5.47
N ARG A 359 34.82 -5.91 -5.97
CA ARG A 359 33.95 -5.34 -7.02
C ARG A 359 32.74 -4.66 -6.41
N SER A 360 32.33 -3.52 -6.94
CA SER A 360 31.17 -2.74 -6.49
C SER A 360 30.15 -2.50 -7.62
N THR A 361 30.04 -3.42 -8.59
CA THR A 361 29.14 -3.26 -9.73
C THR A 361 27.66 -3.27 -9.33
N TYR A 362 27.28 -4.09 -8.34
CA TYR A 362 25.92 -4.09 -7.79
C TYR A 362 25.60 -2.77 -7.07
N TRP A 363 26.59 -2.20 -6.37
CA TRP A 363 26.44 -0.91 -5.71
C TRP A 363 26.19 0.23 -6.71
N GLU A 364 26.95 0.25 -7.82
CA GLU A 364 26.74 1.26 -8.87
C GLU A 364 25.33 1.09 -9.51
N GLY A 365 24.91 -0.14 -9.80
CA GLY A 365 23.56 -0.41 -10.30
C GLY A 365 22.45 0.05 -9.35
N LEU A 366 22.62 -0.16 -8.04
CA LEU A 366 21.68 0.36 -7.03
C LEU A 366 21.64 1.88 -6.97
N LYS A 367 22.78 2.54 -7.10
CA LYS A 367 22.84 4.02 -7.16
C LYS A 367 22.08 4.57 -8.37
N ASP A 368 22.19 3.91 -9.52
CA ASP A 368 21.44 4.30 -10.72
C ASP A 368 19.92 4.10 -10.51
N LEU A 369 19.51 3.01 -9.87
CA LEU A 369 18.11 2.78 -9.49
C LEU A 369 17.61 3.84 -8.49
N PHE A 370 18.39 4.16 -7.46
CA PHE A 370 18.05 5.20 -6.49
C PHE A 370 17.91 6.58 -7.16
N ARG A 371 18.81 6.88 -8.11
CA ARG A 371 18.74 8.10 -8.90
C ARG A 371 17.51 8.11 -9.80
N LEU A 372 17.17 6.99 -10.45
CA LEU A 372 15.95 6.88 -11.24
C LEU A 372 14.70 7.18 -10.41
N ILE A 373 14.63 6.66 -9.19
CA ILE A 373 13.51 6.91 -8.27
C ILE A 373 13.51 8.37 -7.82
N ASN A 374 14.67 8.94 -7.49
CA ASN A 374 14.76 10.33 -7.05
C ASN A 374 14.41 11.34 -8.16
N ASP A 375 15.08 11.21 -9.31
CA ASP A 375 15.08 12.22 -10.39
C ASP A 375 14.00 11.95 -11.45
N GLY A 376 13.45 10.73 -11.49
CA GLY A 376 12.51 10.28 -12.53
C GLY A 376 13.19 9.88 -13.84
N SER A 377 12.40 9.21 -14.71
CA SER A 377 12.93 8.69 -15.99
C SER A 377 13.31 9.78 -16.98
N GLU A 378 12.67 10.94 -16.93
CA GLU A 378 12.99 12.08 -17.81
C GLU A 378 14.43 12.59 -17.58
N ALA A 379 14.95 12.51 -16.35
CA ALA A 379 16.34 12.88 -16.03
C ALA A 379 17.38 11.93 -16.66
N PHE A 380 16.96 10.72 -17.05
CA PHE A 380 17.77 9.75 -17.80
C PHE A 380 17.61 9.90 -19.31
N GLY A 381 16.83 10.87 -19.79
CA GLY A 381 16.61 11.16 -21.20
C GLY A 381 15.56 10.29 -21.87
N TYR A 382 14.77 9.55 -21.13
CA TYR A 382 13.68 8.77 -21.69
C TYR A 382 12.45 9.66 -21.97
N PRO A 383 11.86 9.60 -23.19
CA PRO A 383 10.58 10.24 -23.46
C PRO A 383 9.49 9.66 -22.58
N LYS A 384 8.57 10.51 -22.12
CA LYS A 384 7.48 10.12 -21.22
C LYS A 384 6.59 9.01 -21.80
N GLU A 385 6.43 9.00 -23.13
CA GLU A 385 5.63 8.02 -23.87
C GLU A 385 6.31 6.65 -23.95
N GLU A 386 7.66 6.61 -23.85
CA GLU A 386 8.43 5.37 -23.93
C GLU A 386 8.62 4.73 -22.56
N PHE A 387 9.03 5.54 -21.59
CA PHE A 387 9.29 5.10 -20.23
C PHE A 387 9.04 6.23 -19.24
N TYR A 388 8.03 6.10 -18.41
CA TYR A 388 7.70 7.09 -17.42
C TYR A 388 7.74 6.54 -16.00
N ILE A 389 8.62 7.11 -15.18
CA ILE A 389 8.63 7.07 -13.74
C ILE A 389 8.70 8.52 -13.27
N PRO A 390 7.71 9.01 -12.51
CA PRO A 390 7.80 10.34 -11.94
C PRO A 390 9.00 10.43 -11.00
N ALA A 391 9.60 11.61 -10.87
CA ALA A 391 10.56 11.82 -9.81
C ALA A 391 9.82 11.77 -8.47
N TYR A 392 10.21 10.84 -7.62
CA TYR A 392 9.56 10.69 -6.31
C TYR A 392 10.12 11.65 -5.25
N ASP A 393 11.35 12.15 -5.44
CA ASP A 393 12.03 13.22 -4.66
C ASP A 393 11.62 13.32 -3.17
N GLY A 394 11.59 12.18 -2.52
CA GLY A 394 11.38 12.11 -1.08
C GLY A 394 12.72 11.98 -0.39
N GLY A 395 13.08 12.82 0.56
CA GLY A 395 14.38 12.91 1.23
C GLY A 395 15.17 11.62 1.47
N LEU A 396 14.49 10.46 1.44
CA LEU A 396 15.11 9.14 1.55
C LEU A 396 16.10 8.84 0.39
N PHE A 397 15.76 9.23 -0.85
CA PHE A 397 16.57 8.95 -2.06
C PHE A 397 17.44 10.14 -2.47
N ASP A 398 17.22 11.33 -1.93
CA ASP A 398 17.96 12.54 -2.27
C ASP A 398 19.47 12.37 -1.97
N PRO A 399 20.35 12.46 -2.99
CA PRO A 399 21.79 12.31 -2.81
C PRO A 399 22.41 13.46 -2.00
N SER A 400 21.81 14.65 -1.99
CA SER A 400 22.32 15.81 -1.25
C SER A 400 22.13 15.67 0.27
N LYS A 401 21.01 15.04 0.69
CA LYS A 401 20.71 14.73 2.09
C LYS A 401 21.39 13.46 2.58
N ASN A 402 21.87 12.61 1.68
CA ASN A 402 22.45 11.29 1.96
C ASN A 402 23.89 11.17 1.40
N THR A 403 24.76 12.12 1.76
CA THR A 403 26.12 12.24 1.23
C THR A 403 26.99 11.02 1.53
N PHE A 404 26.81 10.35 2.65
CA PHE A 404 27.51 9.11 2.98
C PHE A 404 27.27 8.03 1.92
N LEU A 405 26.01 7.71 1.60
CA LEU A 405 25.64 6.70 0.61
C LEU A 405 26.06 7.10 -0.83
N THR A 406 26.25 8.38 -1.08
CA THR A 406 26.74 8.88 -2.37
C THR A 406 28.26 8.67 -2.50
N GLN A 407 29.02 8.91 -1.44
CA GLN A 407 30.49 8.90 -1.43
C GLN A 407 31.10 7.53 -1.12
N LYS A 408 30.45 6.73 -0.25
CA LYS A 408 30.95 5.44 0.21
C LYS A 408 30.49 4.30 -0.71
N LYS A 409 31.16 3.16 -0.64
CA LYS A 409 30.93 1.98 -1.48
C LYS A 409 30.82 0.72 -0.64
N ILE A 410 30.19 -0.29 -1.22
CA ILE A 410 30.11 -1.66 -0.65
C ILE A 410 30.51 -2.65 -1.73
N GLY A 411 31.29 -3.65 -1.36
CA GLY A 411 31.69 -4.74 -2.24
C GLY A 411 30.54 -5.70 -2.56
N ASN A 412 30.62 -6.33 -3.74
CA ASN A 412 29.56 -7.19 -4.27
C ASN A 412 29.18 -8.35 -3.33
N SER A 413 30.15 -8.97 -2.63
CA SER A 413 29.85 -10.10 -1.74
C SER A 413 28.93 -9.69 -0.61
N TYR A 414 29.23 -8.59 0.08
CA TYR A 414 28.42 -8.08 1.18
C TYR A 414 27.05 -7.59 0.72
N LEU A 415 27.02 -6.86 -0.40
CA LEU A 415 25.77 -6.34 -0.92
C LEU A 415 24.85 -7.46 -1.42
N ALA A 416 25.40 -8.48 -2.07
CA ALA A 416 24.66 -9.65 -2.52
C ALA A 416 24.07 -10.44 -1.35
N GLU A 417 24.85 -10.67 -0.30
CA GLU A 417 24.37 -11.36 0.91
C GLU A 417 23.24 -10.56 1.57
N ALA A 418 23.38 -9.25 1.70
CA ALA A 418 22.33 -8.40 2.26
C ALA A 418 21.05 -8.41 1.42
N ILE A 419 21.18 -8.33 0.08
CA ILE A 419 20.03 -8.41 -0.84
C ILE A 419 19.36 -9.78 -0.74
N ASP A 420 20.12 -10.87 -0.70
CA ASP A 420 19.57 -12.21 -0.60
C ASP A 420 18.82 -12.45 0.72
N LEU A 421 19.36 -11.97 1.84
CA LEU A 421 18.69 -12.00 3.16
C LEU A 421 17.35 -11.28 3.14
N LEU A 422 17.24 -10.17 2.39
CA LEU A 422 15.98 -9.43 2.23
C LEU A 422 15.06 -10.10 1.22
N ALA A 423 15.62 -10.72 0.17
CA ALA A 423 14.84 -11.25 -0.95
C ALA A 423 14.27 -12.64 -0.69
N ARG A 424 14.92 -13.46 0.13
CA ARG A 424 14.54 -14.86 0.33
C ARG A 424 14.42 -15.26 1.80
N SER A 425 13.54 -16.21 2.08
CA SER A 425 13.39 -16.87 3.37
C SER A 425 13.38 -18.39 3.22
N PRO A 426 13.68 -19.16 4.28
CA PRO A 426 13.62 -20.62 4.27
C PRO A 426 12.19 -21.12 3.97
N GLY A 427 12.03 -21.93 2.93
CA GLY A 427 10.80 -22.65 2.60
C GLY A 427 10.95 -24.15 2.84
N GLU A 428 10.01 -24.96 2.32
CA GLU A 428 10.05 -26.42 2.40
C GLU A 428 11.19 -27.00 1.54
N GLY A 429 12.38 -27.10 2.13
CA GLY A 429 13.56 -27.68 1.47
C GLY A 429 14.31 -26.80 0.48
N LYS A 430 13.89 -25.55 0.26
CA LYS A 430 14.56 -24.57 -0.60
C LYS A 430 14.34 -23.15 -0.09
N MET A 431 15.18 -22.21 -0.52
CA MET A 431 14.95 -20.77 -0.33
C MET A 431 13.81 -20.31 -1.23
N VAL A 432 12.92 -19.46 -0.71
CA VAL A 432 11.74 -18.96 -1.40
C VAL A 432 11.78 -17.42 -1.37
N PHE A 433 11.42 -16.78 -2.48
CA PHE A 433 11.33 -15.33 -2.51
C PHE A 433 10.24 -14.81 -1.56
N VAL A 434 10.59 -13.77 -0.82
CA VAL A 434 9.68 -13.05 0.07
C VAL A 434 8.60 -12.36 -0.75
N ASP A 435 7.33 -12.64 -0.43
CA ASP A 435 6.18 -11.97 -1.03
C ASP A 435 5.90 -10.65 -0.29
N TYR A 436 6.55 -9.58 -0.73
CA TYR A 436 6.33 -8.24 -0.19
C TYR A 436 4.92 -7.69 -0.45
N SER A 437 4.19 -8.19 -1.44
CA SER A 437 2.83 -7.74 -1.73
C SER A 437 1.82 -8.17 -0.66
N SER A 438 2.10 -9.28 0.03
CA SER A 438 1.30 -9.78 1.15
C SER A 438 1.56 -9.05 2.47
N LEU A 439 2.68 -8.31 2.56
CA LEU A 439 3.00 -7.53 3.75
C LEU A 439 2.17 -6.24 3.76
N ASP A 440 1.47 -5.99 4.86
CA ASP A 440 0.89 -4.68 5.11
C ASP A 440 2.01 -3.70 5.51
N ILE A 441 1.81 -2.41 5.25
CA ILE A 441 2.72 -1.33 5.66
C ILE A 441 3.07 -1.43 7.15
N ARG A 442 2.15 -1.95 7.96
CA ARG A 442 2.33 -2.20 9.39
C ARG A 442 3.37 -3.27 9.70
N HIS A 443 3.45 -4.34 8.91
CA HIS A 443 4.49 -5.34 9.05
C HIS A 443 5.87 -4.72 8.80
N LEU A 444 5.98 -3.89 7.77
CA LEU A 444 7.20 -3.12 7.52
C LEU A 444 7.53 -2.19 8.69
N GLY A 445 6.54 -1.45 9.23
CA GLY A 445 6.71 -0.60 10.41
C GLY A 445 7.25 -1.37 11.62
N SER A 446 6.70 -2.55 11.92
CA SER A 446 7.16 -3.42 13.02
C SER A 446 8.58 -3.95 12.82
N ILE A 447 8.95 -4.32 11.58
CA ILE A 447 10.31 -4.75 11.22
C ILE A 447 11.29 -3.60 11.47
N TYR A 448 10.95 -2.41 11.04
CA TYR A 448 11.78 -1.23 11.20
C TYR A 448 11.95 -0.82 12.68
N GLU A 449 10.87 -0.83 13.46
CA GLU A 449 10.97 -0.56 14.90
C GLU A 449 11.87 -1.57 15.60
N GLY A 450 11.83 -2.84 15.17
CA GLY A 450 12.73 -3.88 15.65
C GLY A 450 14.20 -3.57 15.39
N ILE A 451 14.54 -2.97 14.25
CA ILE A 451 15.93 -2.60 13.91
C ILE A 451 16.43 -1.47 14.80
N LEU A 452 15.57 -0.52 15.16
CA LEU A 452 15.94 0.60 16.04
C LEU A 452 16.38 0.16 17.46
N GLU A 453 16.08 -1.08 17.86
CA GLU A 453 16.53 -1.63 19.13
C GLU A 453 18.03 -2.00 19.14
N TYR A 454 18.67 -2.07 17.96
CA TYR A 454 20.04 -2.54 17.85
C TYR A 454 21.03 -1.40 17.68
N LYS A 455 22.15 -1.51 18.43
CA LYS A 455 23.32 -0.64 18.29
C LYS A 455 24.50 -1.41 17.76
N LEU A 456 25.17 -0.80 16.81
CA LEU A 456 26.40 -1.32 16.25
C LEU A 456 27.56 -1.05 17.21
N HIS A 457 28.31 -2.08 17.54
CA HIS A 457 29.52 -2.01 18.35
C HIS A 457 30.70 -2.62 17.61
N LEU A 458 31.89 -2.11 17.91
CA LEU A 458 33.14 -2.70 17.50
C LEU A 458 33.70 -3.50 18.64
N ALA A 459 34.19 -4.70 18.38
CA ALA A 459 34.80 -5.56 19.37
C ALA A 459 36.25 -5.14 19.63
N ASP A 460 36.55 -4.67 20.87
CA ASP A 460 37.93 -4.37 21.27
C ASP A 460 38.76 -5.63 21.53
N GLU A 461 38.09 -6.73 21.85
CA GLU A 461 38.62 -8.08 22.06
C GLU A 461 37.65 -9.14 21.52
N PRO A 462 38.06 -10.41 21.35
CA PRO A 462 37.13 -11.43 20.88
C PRO A 462 35.88 -11.54 21.75
N MET A 463 34.70 -11.38 21.15
CA MET A 463 33.39 -11.39 21.82
C MET A 463 32.58 -12.59 21.39
N VAL A 464 31.74 -13.12 22.29
CA VAL A 464 30.80 -14.19 21.98
C VAL A 464 29.41 -13.88 22.51
N ALA A 465 28.40 -14.26 21.72
CA ALA A 465 26.99 -14.12 22.06
C ALA A 465 26.49 -15.34 22.84
N VAL A 466 26.01 -15.14 24.06
CA VAL A 466 25.43 -16.18 24.90
C VAL A 466 23.97 -15.91 25.20
N LYS A 467 23.15 -16.97 25.31
CA LYS A 467 21.75 -16.84 25.70
C LYS A 467 21.63 -16.89 27.24
N GLU A 468 21.36 -15.74 27.85
CA GLU A 468 21.05 -15.65 29.29
C GLU A 468 19.56 -15.29 29.48
N LYS A 469 18.84 -16.17 30.20
CA LYS A 469 17.39 -15.98 30.48
C LYS A 469 16.55 -15.63 29.22
N GLY A 470 16.90 -16.27 28.09
CA GLY A 470 16.20 -16.03 26.80
C GLY A 470 16.60 -14.75 26.07
N LYS A 471 17.65 -14.05 26.51
CA LYS A 471 18.22 -12.88 25.85
C LYS A 471 19.61 -13.18 25.36
N GLU A 472 19.97 -12.63 24.22
CA GLU A 472 21.34 -12.65 23.72
C GLU A 472 22.15 -11.55 24.40
N VAL A 473 23.28 -11.93 24.97
CA VAL A 473 24.23 -11.04 25.66
C VAL A 473 25.60 -11.31 25.11
N TRP A 474 26.32 -10.25 24.76
CA TRP A 474 27.70 -10.33 24.28
C TRP A 474 28.67 -10.22 25.46
N LEU A 475 29.56 -11.18 25.57
CA LEU A 475 30.59 -11.26 26.61
C LEU A 475 31.97 -11.46 25.97
N PRO A 476 33.07 -11.00 26.61
CA PRO A 476 34.41 -11.39 26.22
C PRO A 476 34.56 -12.91 26.14
N ALA A 477 35.20 -13.40 25.10
CA ALA A 477 35.35 -14.85 24.86
C ALA A 477 36.02 -15.58 26.04
N GLY A 478 36.89 -14.88 26.80
CA GLY A 478 37.51 -15.40 27.99
C GLY A 478 36.59 -15.59 29.20
N GLU A 479 35.43 -14.95 29.22
CA GLU A 479 34.45 -15.00 30.32
C GLU A 479 33.28 -15.94 29.99
N ALA A 480 33.14 -16.35 28.74
CA ALA A 480 32.02 -17.16 28.30
C ALA A 480 32.25 -18.66 28.48
N GLY A 481 31.17 -19.38 28.77
CA GLY A 481 31.16 -20.85 28.78
C GLY A 481 31.25 -21.46 27.36
N LYS A 482 31.33 -22.78 27.25
CA LYS A 482 31.54 -23.51 26.00
C LYS A 482 30.39 -23.46 24.98
N LYS A 483 29.26 -22.83 25.29
CA LYS A 483 28.09 -22.71 24.36
C LYS A 483 27.82 -21.26 24.07
N PHE A 484 28.08 -20.85 22.88
CA PHE A 484 27.72 -19.52 22.33
C PHE A 484 26.95 -19.69 21.00
N SER A 485 26.16 -18.69 20.67
CA SER A 485 25.32 -18.64 19.43
C SER A 485 26.05 -17.97 18.27
N ASP A 486 26.91 -16.98 18.57
CA ASP A 486 27.69 -16.22 17.58
C ASP A 486 29.02 -15.79 18.22
N SER A 487 30.01 -15.42 17.38
CA SER A 487 31.33 -14.95 17.83
C SER A 487 31.91 -13.92 16.88
N VAL A 488 32.62 -12.95 17.42
CA VAL A 488 33.28 -11.88 16.66
C VAL A 488 34.69 -11.71 17.19
N GLU A 489 35.67 -11.67 16.29
CA GLU A 489 37.06 -11.39 16.60
C GLU A 489 37.29 -9.91 16.94
N ALA A 490 38.40 -9.58 17.58
CA ALA A 490 38.77 -8.20 17.82
C ALA A 490 38.82 -7.39 16.49
N GLY A 491 38.22 -6.21 16.49
CA GLY A 491 38.06 -5.37 15.32
C GLY A 491 36.84 -5.71 14.45
N GLY A 492 36.06 -6.77 14.78
CA GLY A 492 34.82 -7.10 14.10
C GLY A 492 33.61 -6.35 14.66
N LEU A 493 32.55 -6.29 13.87
CA LEU A 493 31.31 -5.60 14.24
C LEU A 493 30.28 -6.58 14.82
N TYR A 494 29.58 -6.14 15.85
CA TYR A 494 28.47 -6.89 16.43
C TYR A 494 27.33 -5.96 16.83
N LEU A 495 26.12 -6.51 16.90
CA LEU A 495 24.92 -5.76 17.23
C LEU A 495 24.44 -6.12 18.65
N VAL A 496 24.14 -5.11 19.43
CA VAL A 496 23.64 -5.27 20.81
C VAL A 496 22.22 -4.72 20.87
N THR A 497 21.30 -5.47 21.50
CA THR A 497 19.96 -4.96 21.77
C THR A 497 20.00 -3.95 22.92
N ASP A 498 19.73 -2.70 22.65
CA ASP A 498 19.58 -1.66 23.67
C ASP A 498 18.11 -1.47 24.04
N LYS A 499 17.62 -2.34 24.96
CA LYS A 499 16.26 -2.19 25.50
C LYS A 499 16.07 -0.94 26.37
N GLY A 500 17.15 -0.27 26.73
CA GLY A 500 17.12 1.00 27.45
C GLY A 500 16.63 2.13 26.56
N GLU A 501 17.02 2.15 25.30
CA GLU A 501 16.65 3.18 24.34
C GLU A 501 15.17 3.05 23.90
N ARG A 502 14.67 1.83 23.70
CA ARG A 502 13.22 1.59 23.46
C ARG A 502 12.37 2.10 24.63
N LYS A 503 12.81 1.90 25.87
CA LYS A 503 12.15 2.47 27.06
C LYS A 503 12.30 3.99 27.12
N ALA A 504 13.44 4.52 26.71
CA ALA A 504 13.72 5.95 26.72
C ALA A 504 12.98 6.70 25.61
N THR A 505 12.81 6.09 24.44
CA THR A 505 12.09 6.67 23.29
C THR A 505 10.60 6.30 23.27
N GLY A 506 10.15 5.31 24.07
CA GLY A 506 8.74 4.90 24.15
C GLY A 506 8.22 4.19 22.93
N SER A 507 9.09 3.63 22.06
CA SER A 507 8.71 2.97 20.82
C SER A 507 8.05 1.62 21.08
N PHE A 508 6.71 1.59 21.14
CA PHE A 508 5.90 0.38 21.32
C PHE A 508 4.84 0.29 20.21
N TYR A 509 4.78 -0.86 19.55
CA TYR A 509 3.76 -1.13 18.56
C TYR A 509 2.38 -1.31 19.22
N THR A 510 1.37 -0.59 18.70
CA THR A 510 -0.01 -0.72 19.14
C THR A 510 -0.77 -1.67 18.20
N PRO A 511 -1.46 -2.72 18.71
CA PRO A 511 -2.23 -3.62 17.88
C PRO A 511 -3.29 -2.90 17.02
N GLU A 512 -3.47 -3.38 15.80
CA GLU A 512 -4.34 -2.77 14.78
C GLU A 512 -5.77 -2.47 15.27
N TYR A 513 -6.40 -3.44 15.92
CA TYR A 513 -7.78 -3.27 16.39
C TYR A 513 -7.90 -2.13 17.42
N ILE A 514 -6.84 -1.87 18.21
CA ILE A 514 -6.79 -0.74 19.14
C ILE A 514 -6.63 0.57 18.37
N VAL A 515 -5.75 0.60 17.36
CA VAL A 515 -5.54 1.78 16.51
C VAL A 515 -6.83 2.16 15.79
N LYS A 516 -7.49 1.21 15.13
CA LYS A 516 -8.80 1.40 14.48
C LYS A 516 -9.86 1.91 15.46
N TYR A 517 -9.91 1.33 16.66
CA TYR A 517 -10.84 1.75 17.69
C TYR A 517 -10.60 3.20 18.12
N ILE A 518 -9.34 3.58 18.39
CA ILE A 518 -8.98 4.93 18.81
C ILE A 518 -9.26 5.93 17.69
N VAL A 519 -8.83 5.66 16.46
CA VAL A 519 -9.06 6.55 15.30
C VAL A 519 -10.56 6.76 15.10
N LYS A 520 -11.36 5.71 15.06
CA LYS A 520 -12.81 5.80 14.91
C LYS A 520 -13.46 6.63 16.01
N ASN A 521 -13.04 6.46 17.27
CA ASN A 521 -13.66 7.13 18.42
C ASN A 521 -13.11 8.52 18.72
N THR A 522 -12.08 8.96 18.00
CA THR A 522 -11.54 10.33 18.08
C THR A 522 -11.94 11.17 16.87
N ILE A 523 -11.78 10.65 15.67
CA ILE A 523 -12.08 11.36 14.42
C ILE A 523 -13.56 11.25 14.05
N GLY A 524 -14.19 10.08 14.25
CA GLY A 524 -15.60 9.84 13.93
C GLY A 524 -16.54 10.88 14.55
N PRO A 525 -16.51 11.14 15.89
CA PRO A 525 -17.37 12.14 16.53
C PRO A 525 -17.22 13.56 15.97
N MET A 526 -16.13 13.88 15.28
CA MET A 526 -15.94 15.16 14.59
C MET A 526 -16.52 15.17 13.18
N ILE A 527 -16.46 14.04 12.48
CA ILE A 527 -16.91 13.90 11.08
C ILE A 527 -18.41 13.60 10.99
N ASP A 528 -18.91 12.67 11.82
CA ASP A 528 -20.29 12.18 11.72
C ASP A 528 -21.33 13.31 11.74
N PRO A 529 -21.26 14.33 12.62
CA PRO A 529 -22.20 15.45 12.59
C PRO A 529 -22.11 16.28 11.31
N MET A 530 -20.89 16.46 10.75
CA MET A 530 -20.70 17.24 9.50
C MET A 530 -21.35 16.50 8.32
N MET A 531 -21.24 15.18 8.30
CA MET A 531 -21.85 14.34 7.26
C MET A 531 -23.38 14.35 7.36
N GLU A 532 -23.92 14.16 8.57
CA GLU A 532 -25.37 14.19 8.83
C GLU A 532 -25.99 15.54 8.45
N GLU A 533 -25.39 16.66 8.86
CA GLU A 533 -25.86 17.99 8.53
C GLU A 533 -25.83 18.26 7.02
N ALA A 534 -24.81 17.78 6.31
CA ALA A 534 -24.64 17.97 4.88
C ALA A 534 -25.74 17.24 4.06
N ILE A 535 -26.32 16.14 4.56
CA ILE A 535 -27.43 15.45 3.92
C ILE A 535 -28.65 16.39 3.78
N TRP A 536 -28.87 17.24 4.77
CA TRP A 536 -30.04 18.11 4.86
C TRP A 536 -29.86 19.54 4.37
N SER A 537 -28.61 19.99 4.10
CA SER A 537 -28.30 21.38 3.73
C SER A 537 -27.37 21.44 2.52
N GLU A 538 -27.86 22.07 1.44
CA GLU A 538 -27.08 22.29 0.21
C GLU A 538 -25.84 23.18 0.46
N GLU A 539 -25.97 24.21 1.29
CA GLU A 539 -24.86 25.11 1.64
C GLU A 539 -23.75 24.37 2.40
N LEU A 540 -24.12 23.51 3.36
CA LEU A 540 -23.17 22.70 4.11
C LEU A 540 -22.51 21.64 3.25
N ARG A 541 -23.20 21.10 2.25
CA ARG A 541 -22.70 20.15 1.27
C ARG A 541 -21.53 20.74 0.45
N LYS A 542 -21.68 21.97 -0.04
CA LYS A 542 -20.64 22.67 -0.82
C LYS A 542 -19.35 22.85 -0.04
N ASP A 543 -19.44 23.09 1.26
CA ASP A 543 -18.32 23.29 2.15
C ASP A 543 -17.78 22.00 2.81
N LEU A 544 -18.46 20.87 2.65
CA LEU A 544 -18.15 19.64 3.37
C LEU A 544 -16.71 19.15 3.11
N LEU A 545 -16.30 19.06 1.85
CA LEU A 545 -14.94 18.64 1.49
C LEU A 545 -13.89 19.57 2.12
N LYS A 546 -14.10 20.87 2.06
CA LYS A 546 -13.20 21.86 2.67
C LYS A 546 -13.14 21.72 4.19
N LYS A 547 -14.28 21.43 4.85
CA LYS A 547 -14.33 21.17 6.30
C LYS A 547 -13.57 19.89 6.66
N LEU A 548 -13.74 18.80 5.92
CA LEU A 548 -13.00 17.55 6.13
C LEU A 548 -11.49 17.76 5.96
N LEU A 549 -11.06 18.45 4.92
CA LEU A 549 -9.66 18.77 4.67
C LEU A 549 -9.09 19.84 5.65
N SER A 550 -9.93 20.52 6.40
CA SER A 550 -9.48 21.46 7.46
C SER A 550 -9.17 20.77 8.78
N LEU A 551 -9.55 19.51 8.96
CA LEU A 551 -9.22 18.73 10.15
C LEU A 551 -7.70 18.63 10.33
N LYS A 552 -7.24 18.68 11.59
CA LYS A 552 -5.83 18.57 11.95
C LYS A 552 -5.69 17.40 12.94
N VAL A 553 -5.03 16.35 12.49
CA VAL A 553 -4.75 15.14 13.26
C VAL A 553 -3.27 15.14 13.61
N LEU A 554 -2.94 15.20 14.88
CA LEU A 554 -1.58 15.18 15.38
C LEU A 554 -1.36 13.92 16.23
N ASP A 555 -0.32 13.16 15.87
CA ASP A 555 0.26 12.15 16.75
C ASP A 555 1.55 12.71 17.37
N PRO A 556 1.56 13.01 18.67
CA PRO A 556 2.71 13.63 19.34
C PRO A 556 3.85 12.65 19.67
N ALA A 557 3.68 11.36 19.40
CA ALA A 557 4.67 10.28 19.60
C ALA A 557 4.45 9.20 18.53
N MET A 558 4.57 9.61 17.26
CA MET A 558 4.03 8.88 16.12
C MET A 558 4.71 7.54 15.80
N GLY A 559 5.93 7.30 16.31
CA GLY A 559 6.70 6.08 15.96
C GLY A 559 6.82 5.93 14.43
N SER A 560 6.48 4.76 13.92
CA SER A 560 6.39 4.45 12.49
C SER A 560 5.17 5.04 11.76
N GLY A 561 4.35 5.85 12.43
CA GLY A 561 3.19 6.52 11.84
C GLY A 561 1.93 5.67 11.72
N HIS A 562 1.81 4.56 12.46
CA HIS A 562 0.69 3.63 12.34
C HIS A 562 -0.68 4.29 12.56
N PHE A 563 -0.83 5.14 13.59
CA PHE A 563 -2.06 5.92 13.81
C PHE A 563 -2.34 6.90 12.67
N LEU A 564 -1.29 7.52 12.13
CA LEU A 564 -1.40 8.48 11.03
C LEU A 564 -1.85 7.80 9.72
N VAL A 565 -1.36 6.59 9.44
CA VAL A 565 -1.79 5.77 8.30
C VAL A 565 -3.27 5.41 8.43
N GLU A 566 -3.71 4.90 9.59
CA GLU A 566 -5.12 4.56 9.83
C GLU A 566 -6.04 5.79 9.77
N ALA A 567 -5.59 6.92 10.33
CA ALA A 567 -6.32 8.19 10.24
C ALA A 567 -6.45 8.67 8.78
N THR A 568 -5.40 8.46 7.97
CA THR A 568 -5.42 8.76 6.54
C THR A 568 -6.48 7.95 5.81
N ASP A 569 -6.50 6.62 6.01
CA ASP A 569 -7.49 5.73 5.39
C ASP A 569 -8.91 6.09 5.84
N TYR A 570 -9.10 6.36 7.14
CA TYR A 570 -10.41 6.71 7.69
C TYR A 570 -10.96 8.02 7.09
N ILE A 571 -10.17 9.10 7.10
CA ILE A 571 -10.62 10.40 6.57
C ILE A 571 -10.76 10.34 5.04
N ALA A 572 -9.87 9.65 4.33
CA ALA A 572 -9.96 9.49 2.88
C ALA A 572 -11.26 8.81 2.45
N ARG A 573 -11.69 7.78 3.19
CA ARG A 573 -12.98 7.14 2.98
C ARG A 573 -14.14 8.13 3.17
N GLU A 574 -14.12 8.94 4.22
CA GLU A 574 -15.17 9.95 4.47
C GLU A 574 -15.15 11.08 3.42
N ILE A 575 -14.00 11.38 2.84
CA ILE A 575 -13.90 12.30 1.68
C ILE A 575 -14.62 11.70 0.45
N ILE A 576 -14.43 10.41 0.16
CA ILE A 576 -15.17 9.74 -0.92
C ILE A 576 -16.68 9.80 -0.64
N HIS A 577 -17.09 9.53 0.61
CA HIS A 577 -18.48 9.66 1.02
C HIS A 577 -19.01 11.11 0.82
N ALA A 578 -18.24 12.12 1.21
CA ALA A 578 -18.60 13.51 1.01
C ALA A 578 -18.74 13.88 -0.47
N LYS A 579 -17.88 13.37 -1.34
CA LYS A 579 -17.99 13.51 -2.80
C LYS A 579 -19.29 12.88 -3.32
N GLU A 580 -19.70 11.72 -2.80
CA GLU A 580 -20.97 11.07 -3.16
C GLU A 580 -22.17 11.92 -2.75
N ILE A 581 -22.16 12.51 -1.54
CA ILE A 581 -23.21 13.40 -1.06
C ILE A 581 -23.25 14.71 -1.87
N ALA A 582 -22.12 15.27 -2.23
CA ALA A 582 -22.00 16.58 -2.90
C ALA A 582 -22.27 16.55 -4.41
N ARG A 583 -22.36 15.38 -5.04
CA ARG A 583 -22.51 15.24 -6.50
C ARG A 583 -23.77 15.80 -7.14
N HIS A 584 -24.70 16.27 -6.34
CA HIS A 584 -25.85 17.04 -6.85
C HIS A 584 -25.47 18.40 -7.46
N GLU A 585 -24.23 18.85 -7.26
CA GLU A 585 -23.76 20.15 -7.69
C GLU A 585 -22.39 20.04 -8.36
N GLU A 586 -22.26 20.66 -9.53
CA GLU A 586 -21.09 20.70 -10.40
C GLU A 586 -19.76 20.95 -9.64
N LEU A 587 -19.13 19.89 -9.18
CA LEU A 587 -17.72 19.88 -8.83
C LEU A 587 -16.96 19.31 -10.03
N GLU A 588 -16.66 20.19 -10.99
CA GLU A 588 -15.68 19.90 -12.03
C GLU A 588 -14.32 19.70 -11.35
N SER A 589 -13.89 18.45 -11.17
CA SER A 589 -12.49 18.13 -10.91
C SER A 589 -11.90 17.56 -12.20
N GLU A 590 -10.89 18.22 -12.73
CA GLU A 590 -10.18 17.82 -13.96
C GLU A 590 -9.40 16.50 -13.86
N ASP A 591 -9.30 15.88 -12.67
CA ASP A 591 -8.53 14.64 -12.44
C ASP A 591 -9.37 13.37 -12.57
N VAL A 592 -9.86 13.09 -13.77
CA VAL A 592 -10.63 11.86 -14.11
C VAL A 592 -9.75 10.60 -14.16
N ALA A 593 -8.43 10.73 -14.15
CA ALA A 593 -7.51 9.62 -14.39
C ALA A 593 -7.06 8.88 -13.11
N GLU A 594 -7.20 9.46 -11.93
CA GLU A 594 -6.74 8.89 -10.67
C GLU A 594 -7.86 8.11 -9.96
N ASN A 595 -7.50 6.99 -9.32
CA ASN A 595 -8.43 6.28 -8.44
C ASN A 595 -8.81 7.20 -7.27
N ASP A 596 -10.10 7.34 -7.01
CA ASP A 596 -10.65 8.27 -6.01
C ASP A 596 -10.00 8.11 -4.63
N ILE A 597 -9.74 6.88 -4.17
CA ILE A 597 -9.16 6.64 -2.84
C ILE A 597 -7.69 7.08 -2.75
N HIS A 598 -6.90 6.88 -3.81
CA HIS A 598 -5.51 7.34 -3.83
C HIS A 598 -5.43 8.86 -3.81
N TRP A 599 -6.28 9.54 -4.59
CA TRP A 599 -6.40 10.99 -4.54
C TRP A 599 -6.80 11.46 -3.14
N ALA A 600 -7.83 10.87 -2.54
CA ALA A 600 -8.30 11.25 -1.22
C ALA A 600 -7.22 11.08 -0.13
N ARG A 601 -6.48 9.95 -0.14
CA ARG A 601 -5.35 9.72 0.77
C ARG A 601 -4.27 10.81 0.64
N ARG A 602 -3.91 11.21 -0.58
CA ARG A 602 -2.94 12.28 -0.83
C ARG A 602 -3.41 13.61 -0.28
N GLU A 603 -4.67 13.98 -0.51
CA GLU A 603 -5.25 15.20 0.02
C GLU A 603 -5.29 15.20 1.56
N VAL A 604 -5.62 14.07 2.18
CA VAL A 604 -5.61 13.92 3.64
C VAL A 604 -4.20 14.09 4.20
N VAL A 605 -3.21 13.40 3.64
CA VAL A 605 -1.82 13.49 4.11
C VAL A 605 -1.29 14.91 3.97
N ARG A 606 -1.60 15.58 2.86
CA ARG A 606 -1.18 16.96 2.60
C ARG A 606 -1.81 17.98 3.55
N ASN A 607 -3.08 17.78 3.92
CA ASN A 607 -3.84 18.82 4.63
C ASN A 607 -4.09 18.50 6.11
N CYS A 608 -4.22 17.23 6.48
CA CYS A 608 -4.77 16.83 7.78
C CYS A 608 -3.75 16.23 8.74
N ILE A 609 -2.69 15.56 8.23
CA ILE A 609 -1.85 14.67 9.03
C ILE A 609 -0.59 15.38 9.53
N TYR A 610 -0.36 15.28 10.84
CA TYR A 610 0.81 15.84 11.54
C TYR A 610 1.37 14.84 12.53
N GLY A 611 2.69 14.81 12.69
CA GLY A 611 3.34 13.90 13.62
C GLY A 611 4.63 14.45 14.19
N VAL A 612 4.93 14.04 15.43
CA VAL A 612 6.21 14.34 16.08
C VAL A 612 6.73 13.05 16.69
N ASP A 613 8.03 12.82 16.56
CA ASP A 613 8.71 11.75 17.30
C ASP A 613 10.09 12.22 17.77
N LEU A 614 10.55 11.70 18.90
CA LEU A 614 11.85 12.03 19.45
C LEU A 614 12.99 11.37 18.65
N ASN A 615 12.69 10.21 18.03
CA ASN A 615 13.64 9.45 17.25
C ASN A 615 13.63 9.89 15.77
N PRO A 616 14.74 10.45 15.22
CA PRO A 616 14.78 10.89 13.83
C PRO A 616 14.52 9.75 12.82
N MET A 617 14.93 8.51 13.14
CA MET A 617 14.67 7.36 12.27
C MET A 617 13.20 6.95 12.26
N ALA A 618 12.49 7.11 13.38
CA ALA A 618 11.04 6.91 13.43
C ALA A 618 10.30 7.92 12.55
N VAL A 619 10.77 9.17 12.51
CA VAL A 619 10.22 10.20 11.60
C VAL A 619 10.39 9.83 10.13
N GLU A 620 11.58 9.38 9.73
CA GLU A 620 11.82 8.91 8.35
C GLU A 620 10.94 7.70 8.02
N LEU A 621 10.73 6.83 8.98
CA LEU A 621 9.86 5.66 8.84
C LEU A 621 8.38 6.04 8.69
N ALA A 622 7.90 7.00 9.49
CA ALA A 622 6.54 7.51 9.37
C ALA A 622 6.29 8.17 8.00
N LYS A 623 7.27 8.92 7.47
CA LYS A 623 7.22 9.43 6.10
C LYS A 623 7.11 8.30 5.09
N LEU A 624 7.95 7.26 5.23
CA LEU A 624 7.91 6.08 4.36
C LEU A 624 6.55 5.38 4.39
N SER A 625 5.98 5.18 5.58
CA SER A 625 4.66 4.55 5.76
C SER A 625 3.56 5.35 5.07
N LEU A 626 3.55 6.68 5.21
CA LEU A 626 2.58 7.56 4.55
C LEU A 626 2.80 7.61 3.03
N TRP A 627 4.05 7.63 2.55
CA TRP A 627 4.34 7.55 1.13
C TRP A 627 3.83 6.26 0.51
N LEU A 628 4.09 5.11 1.15
CA LEU A 628 3.58 3.81 0.68
C LEU A 628 2.05 3.74 0.65
N THR A 629 1.37 4.46 1.55
CA THR A 629 -0.09 4.57 1.58
C THR A 629 -0.63 5.46 0.45
N THR A 630 0.15 6.45 0.03
CA THR A 630 -0.28 7.51 -0.91
C THR A 630 0.36 7.41 -2.29
N VAL A 631 1.24 6.42 -2.52
CA VAL A 631 1.91 6.24 -3.83
C VAL A 631 0.87 6.07 -4.93
N ALA A 632 0.98 6.93 -5.94
CA ALA A 632 0.25 6.83 -7.19
C ALA A 632 1.27 6.74 -8.34
N SER A 633 1.00 5.90 -9.32
CA SER A 633 1.96 5.57 -10.40
C SER A 633 2.42 6.77 -11.25
N ASN A 634 1.72 7.91 -11.17
CA ASN A 634 1.96 9.08 -12.02
C ASN A 634 2.21 10.38 -11.24
N LYS A 635 2.39 10.33 -9.92
CA LYS A 635 2.53 11.54 -9.09
C LYS A 635 3.78 11.44 -8.21
N PRO A 636 4.48 12.56 -7.94
CA PRO A 636 5.59 12.60 -7.00
C PRO A 636 5.12 12.30 -5.57
N LEU A 637 6.04 11.93 -4.68
CA LEU A 637 5.74 11.79 -3.26
C LEU A 637 5.42 13.17 -2.66
N SER A 638 4.47 13.19 -1.72
CA SER A 638 4.11 14.43 -1.03
C SER A 638 5.26 14.93 -0.15
N PHE A 639 5.47 16.24 -0.11
CA PHE A 639 6.43 16.85 0.80
C PHE A 639 5.92 16.81 2.24
N LEU A 640 6.56 16.00 3.10
CA LEU A 640 6.11 15.74 4.46
C LEU A 640 6.99 16.37 5.55
N ASP A 641 8.14 16.96 5.21
CA ASP A 641 9.09 17.49 6.20
C ASP A 641 8.50 18.62 7.07
N HIS A 642 7.48 19.31 6.59
CA HIS A 642 6.78 20.35 7.34
C HIS A 642 5.69 19.80 8.28
N HIS A 643 5.20 18.60 8.06
CA HIS A 643 4.16 17.93 8.84
C HIS A 643 4.71 16.94 9.86
N LEU A 644 5.80 16.23 9.52
CA LEU A 644 6.40 15.20 10.36
C LEU A 644 7.75 15.72 10.89
N ARG A 645 7.85 15.85 12.21
CA ARG A 645 8.97 16.52 12.85
C ARG A 645 9.68 15.64 13.86
N CYS A 646 11.00 15.76 13.88
CA CYS A 646 11.81 15.21 14.96
C CYS A 646 11.92 16.21 16.11
N GLY A 647 11.56 15.79 17.31
CA GLY A 647 11.65 16.64 18.49
C GLY A 647 10.84 16.11 19.67
N ASN A 648 11.02 16.79 20.82
CA ASN A 648 10.24 16.47 22.02
C ASN A 648 8.93 17.26 22.00
N SER A 649 7.81 16.58 21.78
CA SER A 649 6.47 17.17 21.69
C SER A 649 5.99 17.85 22.99
N LEU A 650 6.62 17.54 24.13
CA LEU A 650 6.32 18.15 25.43
C LEU A 650 7.11 19.44 25.68
N ILE A 651 8.11 19.74 24.84
CA ILE A 651 8.95 20.93 24.95
C ILE A 651 8.64 21.85 23.78
N GLY A 652 8.04 22.99 24.07
CA GLY A 652 7.69 23.98 23.04
C GLY A 652 7.53 25.36 23.67
N ALA A 653 7.43 26.36 22.83
CA ALA A 653 7.13 27.73 23.24
C ALA A 653 5.85 28.20 22.56
N GLU A 654 4.98 28.86 23.29
CA GLU A 654 3.85 29.57 22.71
C GLU A 654 4.35 30.69 21.79
N LEU A 655 3.74 30.86 20.62
CA LEU A 655 4.15 31.88 19.63
C LEU A 655 4.27 33.27 20.24
N GLU A 656 3.37 33.61 21.17
CA GLU A 656 3.37 34.89 21.89
C GLU A 656 4.58 35.04 22.81
N LYS A 657 5.13 33.94 23.31
CA LYS A 657 6.29 33.90 24.20
C LYS A 657 7.62 33.83 23.46
N LEU A 658 7.64 33.53 22.15
CA LEU A 658 8.88 33.52 21.36
C LEU A 658 9.59 34.87 21.31
N ALA A 659 8.86 35.97 21.51
CA ALA A 659 9.41 37.32 21.55
C ALA A 659 9.98 37.73 22.92
N THR A 660 9.91 36.86 23.94
CA THR A 660 10.38 37.14 25.32
C THR A 660 11.49 36.20 25.72
N LEU A 661 12.55 36.71 26.37
CA LEU A 661 13.61 35.87 26.92
C LEU A 661 13.11 35.10 28.14
N PRO A 662 13.54 33.83 28.33
CA PRO A 662 13.25 33.07 29.56
C PRO A 662 13.75 33.83 30.79
N GLY A 663 12.83 34.14 31.74
CA GLY A 663 13.16 34.84 32.98
C GLY A 663 13.12 36.37 32.94
N GLY A 664 12.69 36.98 31.81
CA GLY A 664 12.50 38.42 31.69
C GLY A 664 11.17 38.92 32.32
N GLU A 665 11.21 39.92 33.17
CA GLU A 665 10.02 40.57 33.72
C GLU A 665 9.22 41.27 32.59
N LYS A 666 7.91 41.28 32.73
CA LYS A 666 6.91 41.70 31.69
C LYS A 666 7.00 43.18 31.21
N GLU A 667 7.92 44.00 31.72
CA GLU A 667 7.86 45.46 31.52
C GLU A 667 8.86 46.07 30.52
N GLN A 668 9.78 45.31 29.94
CA GLN A 668 10.67 45.82 28.90
C GLN A 668 10.67 44.96 27.67
N THR A 669 9.85 45.31 26.69
CA THR A 669 9.93 44.70 25.35
C THR A 669 11.19 45.25 24.66
N PRO A 670 12.27 44.45 24.51
CA PRO A 670 13.48 44.95 23.85
C PRO A 670 13.19 45.30 22.38
N LEU A 671 13.90 46.26 21.82
CA LEU A 671 13.72 46.70 20.43
C LEU A 671 13.82 45.54 19.41
N TRP A 672 14.62 44.50 19.73
CA TRP A 672 14.76 43.31 18.91
C TRP A 672 13.51 42.42 18.89
N SER A 673 12.62 42.50 19.89
CA SER A 673 11.38 41.70 19.92
C SER A 673 10.41 42.11 18.80
N PHE A 674 10.42 43.35 18.37
CA PHE A 674 9.64 43.82 17.20
C PHE A 674 10.17 43.18 15.90
N GLY A 675 11.50 43.11 15.74
CA GLY A 675 12.14 42.41 14.62
C GLY A 675 11.82 40.95 14.60
N LEU A 676 11.86 40.27 15.75
CA LEU A 676 11.56 38.86 15.88
C LEU A 676 10.08 38.57 15.57
N LYS A 677 9.16 39.39 16.08
CA LYS A 677 7.72 39.26 15.79
C LYS A 677 7.43 39.39 14.28
N SER A 678 7.98 40.44 13.65
CA SER A 678 7.84 40.66 12.21
C SER A 678 8.45 39.51 11.39
N HIS A 679 9.60 38.98 11.84
CA HIS A 679 10.23 37.82 11.19
C HIS A 679 9.37 36.56 11.34
N THR A 680 8.84 36.27 12.52
CA THR A 680 7.96 35.15 12.81
C THR A 680 6.66 35.22 11.98
N GLU A 681 6.05 36.43 11.88
CA GLU A 681 4.88 36.62 11.02
C GLU A 681 5.20 36.38 9.54
N GLY A 682 6.38 36.82 9.08
CA GLY A 682 6.89 36.53 7.74
C GLY A 682 7.07 35.05 7.45
N LEU A 683 7.64 34.32 8.40
CA LEU A 683 7.79 32.84 8.32
C LEU A 683 6.44 32.15 8.31
N LEU A 684 5.51 32.53 9.17
CA LEU A 684 4.16 31.95 9.20
C LEU A 684 3.41 32.17 7.89
N LYS A 685 3.56 33.37 7.29
CA LYS A 685 2.97 33.65 5.98
C LYS A 685 3.56 32.77 4.87
N ARG A 686 4.89 32.61 4.85
CA ARG A 686 5.56 31.69 3.90
C ARG A 686 5.10 30.25 4.10
N TYR A 687 5.05 29.78 5.35
CA TYR A 687 4.58 28.44 5.69
C TYR A 687 3.14 28.23 5.20
N SER A 688 2.23 29.19 5.43
CA SER A 688 0.84 29.09 4.98
C SER A 688 0.73 29.04 3.45
N LEU A 689 1.57 29.80 2.73
CA LEU A 689 1.64 29.74 1.27
C LEU A 689 2.14 28.37 0.79
N MET A 690 3.20 27.86 1.41
CA MET A 690 3.78 26.55 1.08
C MET A 690 2.76 25.43 1.32
N ALA A 691 2.08 25.43 2.46
CA ALA A 691 1.08 24.43 2.81
C ALA A 691 -0.16 24.45 1.88
N ALA A 692 -0.51 25.62 1.33
CA ALA A 692 -1.66 25.77 0.43
C ALA A 692 -1.41 25.26 -1.00
N LEU A 693 -0.14 25.14 -1.43
CA LEU A 693 0.20 24.68 -2.77
C LEU A 693 0.05 23.16 -2.90
N PRO A 694 -0.41 22.64 -4.05
CA PRO A 694 -0.49 21.21 -4.31
C PRO A 694 0.90 20.57 -4.46
N ASP A 695 1.00 19.23 -4.33
CA ASP A 695 2.19 18.41 -4.55
C ASP A 695 2.08 17.63 -5.87
N ASP A 696 1.42 18.18 -6.87
CA ASP A 696 1.07 17.48 -8.11
C ASP A 696 2.23 17.38 -9.09
N THR A 697 3.23 18.23 -8.95
CA THR A 697 4.42 18.27 -9.82
C THR A 697 5.70 18.30 -9.01
N LEU A 698 6.76 17.70 -9.56
CA LEU A 698 8.10 17.75 -8.97
C LEU A 698 8.58 19.19 -8.72
N GLN A 699 8.27 20.12 -9.62
CA GLN A 699 8.64 21.52 -9.44
C GLN A 699 8.01 22.14 -8.20
N MET A 700 6.74 21.81 -7.90
CA MET A 700 6.05 22.27 -6.70
C MET A 700 6.64 21.65 -5.44
N VAL A 701 6.96 20.35 -5.46
CA VAL A 701 7.60 19.67 -4.33
C VAL A 701 8.98 20.27 -4.05
N LYS A 702 9.84 20.44 -5.06
CA LYS A 702 11.16 21.07 -4.93
C LYS A 702 11.07 22.51 -4.46
N TRP A 703 10.12 23.28 -4.99
CA TRP A 703 9.91 24.63 -4.52
C TRP A 703 9.55 24.68 -3.03
N LYS A 704 8.69 23.76 -2.56
CA LYS A 704 8.36 23.65 -1.13
C LYS A 704 9.58 23.31 -0.28
N GLU A 705 10.41 22.38 -0.72
CA GLU A 705 11.67 22.02 -0.04
C GLU A 705 12.60 23.23 0.06
N ASP A 706 12.79 23.97 -1.02
CA ASP A 706 13.64 25.18 -1.04
C ASP A 706 13.11 26.31 -0.13
N GLN A 707 11.79 26.41 0.03
CA GLN A 707 11.18 27.41 0.91
C GLN A 707 11.22 27.02 2.39
N PHE A 708 11.30 25.71 2.68
CA PHE A 708 11.31 25.16 4.03
C PHE A 708 12.69 25.13 4.66
#